data_5a254964a7a414b0da2618df89a77353
#
_entry.id   5a254964a7a414b0da2618df89a77353
#
_cell.length_a   1.000
_cell.length_b   1.000
_cell.length_c   1.000
_cell.angle_alpha   90.00
_cell.angle_beta   90.00
_cell.angle_gamma   90.00
#
_symmetry.space_group_name_H-M   'P 1'
#
loop_
_entity.id
_entity.type
_entity.pdbx_description
1 polymer ?
#
loop_
_entity_poly.entity_id
_entity_poly.type
_entity_poly.pdbx_seq_one_letter_code
_entity_poly.pdbx_strand_id
1 'polypeptide(L)'
;REIAEEAIDIMPKFRESHAGVTTRTEKSKEPKTQDMEKIPENGQTSNWEDEVDLAHLSADERDAVLRMLKPHRGMWDGRLGTVAATSHRIAVMPGSKPVHCQPYRAGSRARVAEKQEIDRMVLQNVIEPATCEWASPIVLVPKPDGSLRFCVDYRKLNLITIPDTYPLPRMDECIDSLGDAVIFTTLDCNSGYWQIPVHPDDRDKTTFTSHYGIYRFLRLPFGLRNAPATFQRAIDIILSGVKWKTCLVYLDDVIVFSKSRQDHLSHVAEALTLLGNAGLSLKLKKCHFFAETVDYLGHVIRPGRLGVAEKNTNALKAAPLPRTQTELRSFLGLCNVYRRFVPRFSAIAAPLNALLAKGTPPQLGPLPSAAITAFNLLRERLLSPPVLALPRAEGALWLDTDASDGQLGCCLIQNQPDGKPLPLGYWSRTLNAAERNYSTTEKECLAIVWAVTHLRPYLEGTEFTVRTDHHALRWVMNLSDAQGRLARWRLRLAEFTFKVEYHPGIAHHAADAMSRIPHQAVPSEPIEEDIPVCAVNNPLPVLERFPTALQDGSPDPIQEIQLVHVATLFEYQCRDSLARHRSEARLSDLTWDYDCHGILGHRKSSGEVEVYVPPALRNEGPCAIIYQSPGTAPT
;
A
#
# COMPACT_ATOMS: atom_id res chain seq x y z
N ARG A 1 -2.59 6.03 -5.28
CA ARG A 1 -3.30 6.27 -6.56
C ARG A 1 -2.55 5.63 -7.72
N GLU A 2 -1.23 5.80 -7.84
CA GLU A 2 -0.41 5.08 -8.81
C GLU A 2 -0.38 3.57 -8.55
N ILE A 3 -0.35 3.12 -7.32
CA ILE A 3 -0.37 1.68 -6.97
C ILE A 3 -1.72 1.04 -7.31
N ALA A 4 -2.83 1.76 -7.12
CA ALA A 4 -4.15 1.31 -7.56
C ALA A 4 -4.33 1.48 -9.08
N GLU A 5 -3.72 2.47 -9.70
CA GLU A 5 -3.69 2.69 -11.15
C GLU A 5 -2.77 1.68 -11.85
N GLU A 6 -1.63 1.29 -11.27
CA GLU A 6 -0.79 0.19 -11.78
C GLU A 6 -1.53 -1.16 -11.74
N ALA A 7 -2.32 -1.43 -10.71
CA ALA A 7 -3.14 -2.65 -10.66
C ALA A 7 -4.22 -2.69 -11.75
N ILE A 8 -4.70 -1.51 -12.20
CA ILE A 8 -5.69 -1.37 -13.28
C ILE A 8 -5.02 -1.36 -14.67
N ASP A 9 -3.81 -0.77 -14.80
CA ASP A 9 -3.07 -0.70 -16.07
C ASP A 9 -2.37 -2.01 -16.46
N ILE A 10 -2.23 -2.98 -15.53
CA ILE A 10 -1.64 -4.30 -15.80
C ILE A 10 -2.65 -5.28 -16.46
N MET A 11 -3.91 -4.90 -16.62
CA MET A 11 -4.84 -5.72 -17.41
C MET A 11 -4.37 -5.78 -18.87
N PRO A 12 -4.02 -6.95 -19.43
CA PRO A 12 -3.61 -7.05 -20.83
C PRO A 12 -4.78 -6.68 -21.74
N LYS A 13 -4.55 -5.72 -22.63
CA LYS A 13 -5.49 -5.44 -23.72
C LYS A 13 -5.60 -6.69 -24.58
N PHE A 14 -6.74 -7.34 -24.54
CA PHE A 14 -7.05 -8.46 -25.43
C PHE A 14 -6.87 -8.04 -26.89
N ARG A 15 -5.91 -8.65 -27.58
CA ARG A 15 -5.86 -8.67 -29.02
C ARG A 15 -6.93 -9.65 -29.50
N GLU A 16 -8.00 -9.15 -30.07
CA GLU A 16 -8.88 -9.95 -30.89
C GLU A 16 -8.10 -10.47 -32.10
N SER A 17 -7.94 -11.77 -32.17
CA SER A 17 -7.46 -12.46 -33.36
C SER A 17 -8.61 -12.56 -34.34
N HIS A 18 -8.69 -11.64 -35.29
CA HIS A 18 -9.53 -11.82 -36.47
C HIS A 18 -8.74 -12.48 -37.59
N ALA A 19 -9.02 -13.77 -37.81
CA ALA A 19 -8.82 -14.41 -39.09
C ALA A 19 -10.13 -14.25 -39.89
N GLY A 20 -10.06 -13.63 -41.05
CA GLY A 20 -11.21 -13.58 -41.93
C GLY A 20 -11.16 -12.39 -42.93
N VAL A 21 -10.66 -12.68 -44.09
CA VAL A 21 -10.58 -11.88 -45.32
C VAL A 21 -11.92 -11.24 -45.68
N THR A 22 -11.93 -9.94 -45.98
CA THR A 22 -12.50 -9.41 -47.26
C THR A 22 -12.18 -7.92 -47.42
N THR A 23 -11.62 -7.62 -48.57
CA THR A 23 -11.33 -6.30 -49.15
C THR A 23 -12.57 -5.44 -49.30
N ARG A 24 -12.54 -4.24 -48.69
CA ARG A 24 -13.36 -3.11 -49.18
C ARG A 24 -12.61 -1.81 -48.91
N THR A 25 -12.24 -1.14 -50.00
CA THR A 25 -11.69 0.20 -50.07
C THR A 25 -12.69 1.22 -49.51
N GLU A 26 -12.35 1.82 -48.36
CA GLU A 26 -13.00 3.05 -47.95
C GLU A 26 -11.93 4.13 -47.67
N LYS A 27 -12.21 5.31 -48.22
CA LYS A 27 -11.38 6.51 -48.25
C LYS A 27 -11.01 6.93 -46.82
N SER A 28 -9.70 7.05 -46.58
CA SER A 28 -9.11 7.64 -45.38
C SER A 28 -9.61 9.06 -45.20
N LYS A 29 -10.38 9.29 -44.14
CA LYS A 29 -10.57 10.62 -43.57
C LYS A 29 -9.32 10.93 -42.73
N GLU A 30 -8.62 11.99 -43.05
CA GLU A 30 -7.55 12.57 -42.25
C GLU A 30 -8.07 12.84 -40.83
N PRO A 31 -7.33 12.43 -39.78
CA PRO A 31 -7.70 12.79 -38.41
C PRO A 31 -7.49 14.30 -38.24
N LYS A 32 -8.56 14.98 -37.85
CA LYS A 32 -8.49 16.37 -37.41
C LYS A 32 -7.44 16.50 -36.33
N THR A 33 -6.50 17.40 -36.53
CA THR A 33 -5.57 17.94 -35.53
C THR A 33 -6.41 18.46 -34.36
N GLN A 34 -6.51 17.67 -33.28
CA GLN A 34 -7.08 18.15 -32.05
C GLN A 34 -6.03 18.97 -31.32
N ASP A 35 -6.49 20.09 -30.88
CA ASP A 35 -5.79 21.20 -30.26
C ASP A 35 -4.68 20.75 -29.30
N MET A 36 -3.46 21.05 -29.71
CA MET A 36 -2.36 21.25 -28.76
C MET A 36 -2.81 22.36 -27.81
N GLU A 37 -2.88 22.09 -26.51
CA GLU A 37 -2.89 23.17 -25.54
C GLU A 37 -1.63 24.00 -25.81
N LYS A 38 -1.81 25.07 -26.57
CA LYS A 38 -0.79 26.10 -26.74
C LYS A 38 -0.51 26.66 -25.37
N ILE A 39 0.75 26.56 -24.95
CA ILE A 39 1.25 27.41 -23.85
C ILE A 39 0.85 28.84 -24.24
N PRO A 40 0.06 29.57 -23.47
CA PRO A 40 -0.35 30.90 -23.83
C PRO A 40 0.88 31.80 -23.90
N GLU A 41 1.33 32.12 -25.09
CA GLU A 41 2.13 33.30 -25.33
C GLU A 41 1.20 34.50 -25.18
N ASN A 42 1.49 35.30 -24.19
CA ASN A 42 0.93 36.64 -23.91
C ASN A 42 -0.57 36.76 -23.54
N GLY A 43 -0.78 37.05 -22.27
CA GLY A 43 -1.68 38.16 -21.87
C GLY A 43 -3.18 37.93 -21.93
N GLN A 44 -3.71 36.73 -22.10
CA GLN A 44 -5.07 36.40 -21.69
C GLN A 44 -5.01 35.59 -20.39
N THR A 45 -5.10 36.30 -19.28
CA THR A 45 -5.40 35.71 -17.98
C THR A 45 -6.79 35.11 -18.07
N SER A 46 -6.88 33.80 -18.38
CA SER A 46 -8.09 33.07 -18.05
C SER A 46 -8.39 33.41 -16.60
N ASN A 47 -9.59 33.89 -16.33
CA ASN A 47 -9.97 34.24 -14.98
C ASN A 47 -9.89 32.92 -14.18
N TRP A 48 -8.91 32.78 -13.26
CA TRP A 48 -8.72 31.56 -12.47
C TRP A 48 -9.99 31.15 -11.72
N GLU A 49 -10.89 32.12 -11.47
CA GLU A 49 -12.19 31.88 -10.83
C GLU A 49 -13.08 30.95 -11.66
N ASP A 50 -12.92 30.95 -13.00
CA ASP A 50 -13.66 30.08 -13.91
C ASP A 50 -13.09 28.63 -13.91
N GLU A 51 -11.90 28.45 -13.33
CA GLU A 51 -11.26 27.13 -13.22
C GLU A 51 -11.67 26.35 -11.97
N VAL A 52 -12.34 26.99 -11.01
CA VAL A 52 -12.76 26.41 -9.73
C VAL A 52 -14.22 25.98 -9.83
N ASP A 53 -14.49 24.71 -9.62
CA ASP A 53 -15.87 24.22 -9.53
C ASP A 53 -16.46 24.52 -8.14
N LEU A 54 -17.29 25.54 -8.06
CA LEU A 54 -18.03 25.96 -6.87
C LEU A 54 -19.55 25.97 -7.12
N ALA A 55 -20.03 25.28 -8.14
CA ALA A 55 -21.45 25.29 -8.52
C ALA A 55 -22.38 24.72 -7.43
N HIS A 56 -21.83 23.88 -6.54
CA HIS A 56 -22.54 23.25 -5.44
C HIS A 56 -22.70 24.14 -4.19
N LEU A 57 -22.07 25.34 -4.18
CA LEU A 57 -22.12 26.28 -3.05
C LEU A 57 -23.18 27.36 -3.25
N SER A 58 -23.71 27.88 -2.15
CA SER A 58 -24.52 29.10 -2.16
C SER A 58 -23.70 30.31 -2.63
N ALA A 59 -24.35 31.39 -3.04
CA ALA A 59 -23.67 32.60 -3.52
C ALA A 59 -22.70 33.17 -2.47
N ASP A 60 -23.16 33.26 -1.21
CA ASP A 60 -22.37 33.78 -0.10
C ASP A 60 -21.15 32.90 0.22
N GLU A 61 -21.32 31.57 0.21
CA GLU A 61 -20.22 30.62 0.40
C GLU A 61 -19.20 30.71 -0.75
N ARG A 62 -19.68 30.78 -1.99
CA ARG A 62 -18.82 30.94 -3.17
C ARG A 62 -17.95 32.19 -3.06
N ASP A 63 -18.57 33.32 -2.71
CA ASP A 63 -17.84 34.58 -2.54
C ASP A 63 -16.83 34.52 -1.39
N ALA A 64 -17.15 33.81 -0.32
CA ALA A 64 -16.23 33.60 0.79
C ALA A 64 -15.03 32.73 0.37
N VAL A 65 -15.26 31.64 -0.38
CA VAL A 65 -14.20 30.77 -0.91
C VAL A 65 -13.33 31.53 -1.91
N LEU A 66 -13.90 32.27 -2.85
CA LEU A 66 -13.12 33.07 -3.81
C LEU A 66 -12.25 34.13 -3.12
N ARG A 67 -12.80 34.82 -2.11
CA ARG A 67 -12.01 35.78 -1.30
C ARG A 67 -10.86 35.10 -0.58
N MET A 68 -11.06 33.87 -0.06
CA MET A 68 -10.02 33.08 0.60
C MET A 68 -8.95 32.61 -0.38
N LEU A 69 -9.32 32.20 -1.60
CA LEU A 69 -8.39 31.73 -2.62
C LEU A 69 -7.55 32.85 -3.25
N LYS A 70 -8.08 34.06 -3.36
CA LYS A 70 -7.47 35.20 -4.06
C LYS A 70 -6.02 35.53 -3.64
N PRO A 71 -5.64 35.52 -2.35
CA PRO A 71 -4.26 35.72 -1.92
C PRO A 71 -3.28 34.65 -2.41
N HIS A 72 -3.77 33.45 -2.67
CA HIS A 72 -2.97 32.27 -3.04
C HIS A 72 -2.84 32.05 -4.54
N ARG A 73 -3.33 33.00 -5.39
CA ARG A 73 -3.34 32.88 -6.85
C ARG A 73 -2.00 32.50 -7.49
N GLY A 74 -0.88 32.84 -6.86
CA GLY A 74 0.45 32.47 -7.31
C GLY A 74 0.74 30.98 -7.29
N MET A 75 -0.08 30.17 -6.59
CA MET A 75 0.08 28.72 -6.52
C MET A 75 -0.47 28.01 -7.76
N TRP A 76 -1.27 28.66 -8.60
CA TRP A 76 -1.86 28.10 -9.83
C TRP A 76 -1.73 28.99 -11.06
N ASP A 77 -0.67 29.79 -11.11
CA ASP A 77 -0.33 30.65 -12.25
C ASP A 77 0.26 29.89 -13.46
N GLY A 78 0.21 28.57 -13.44
CA GLY A 78 0.72 27.69 -14.49
C GLY A 78 2.21 27.35 -14.38
N ARG A 79 2.94 27.99 -13.48
CA ARG A 79 4.37 27.69 -13.24
C ARG A 79 4.51 26.48 -12.30
N LEU A 80 5.59 25.73 -12.54
CA LEU A 80 5.95 24.63 -11.65
C LEU A 80 6.56 25.20 -10.36
N GLY A 81 6.03 24.81 -9.22
CA GLY A 81 6.53 25.19 -7.91
C GLY A 81 7.93 24.65 -7.61
N THR A 82 8.53 25.13 -6.54
CA THR A 82 9.83 24.64 -6.06
C THR A 82 9.86 24.60 -4.55
N VAL A 83 9.94 23.41 -3.99
CA VAL A 83 10.17 23.19 -2.57
C VAL A 83 11.65 23.38 -2.27
N ALA A 84 12.01 24.56 -1.76
CA ALA A 84 13.41 24.92 -1.50
C ALA A 84 13.98 24.21 -0.25
N ALA A 85 13.12 23.81 0.68
CA ALA A 85 13.52 23.27 1.98
C ALA A 85 14.11 21.86 1.92
N THR A 86 13.98 21.14 0.80
CA THR A 86 14.45 19.75 0.67
C THR A 86 14.95 19.47 -0.74
N SER A 87 15.82 18.46 -0.86
CA SER A 87 16.25 17.92 -2.15
C SER A 87 16.30 16.41 -2.09
N HIS A 88 16.01 15.77 -3.21
CA HIS A 88 16.07 14.31 -3.30
C HIS A 88 17.52 13.82 -3.42
N ARG A 89 17.91 12.87 -2.56
CA ARG A 89 19.20 12.18 -2.59
C ARG A 89 19.01 10.76 -3.10
N ILE A 90 19.96 10.30 -3.94
CA ILE A 90 19.99 8.93 -4.45
C ILE A 90 21.24 8.24 -3.91
N ALA A 91 21.09 7.63 -2.73
CA ALA A 91 22.14 6.82 -2.14
C ALA A 91 22.17 5.45 -2.81
N VAL A 92 23.31 5.07 -3.38
CA VAL A 92 23.55 3.75 -3.98
C VAL A 92 24.47 2.92 -3.09
N MET A 93 24.37 1.59 -3.18
CA MET A 93 25.22 0.68 -2.43
C MET A 93 26.71 0.97 -2.75
N PRO A 94 27.61 0.96 -1.75
CA PRO A 94 29.03 1.19 -1.94
C PRO A 94 29.61 0.23 -3.00
N GLY A 95 30.45 0.76 -3.89
CA GLY A 95 31.05 -0.04 -4.96
C GLY A 95 30.17 -0.33 -6.17
N SER A 96 28.92 0.16 -6.18
CA SER A 96 28.04 0.03 -7.35
C SER A 96 28.62 0.75 -8.56
N LYS A 97 28.60 0.06 -9.71
CA LYS A 97 28.97 0.67 -10.99
C LYS A 97 27.80 1.47 -11.55
N PRO A 98 28.06 2.53 -12.35
CA PRO A 98 27.01 3.25 -13.06
C PRO A 98 26.16 2.31 -13.93
N VAL A 99 24.85 2.52 -13.87
CA VAL A 99 23.88 1.77 -14.70
C VAL A 99 23.84 2.38 -16.08
N HIS A 100 24.15 1.57 -17.09
CA HIS A 100 24.06 1.96 -18.49
C HIS A 100 23.11 1.02 -19.25
N CYS A 101 22.13 1.59 -19.94
CA CYS A 101 21.18 0.85 -20.78
C CYS A 101 21.01 1.54 -22.13
N GLN A 102 20.97 0.75 -23.19
CA GLN A 102 20.62 1.25 -24.52
C GLN A 102 19.14 1.65 -24.58
N PRO A 103 18.78 2.69 -25.37
CA PRO A 103 17.41 3.07 -25.56
C PRO A 103 16.61 1.96 -26.25
N TYR A 104 15.35 1.82 -25.90
CA TYR A 104 14.45 0.88 -26.59
C TYR A 104 14.09 1.39 -27.98
N ARG A 105 13.91 0.48 -28.94
CA ARG A 105 13.44 0.83 -30.28
C ARG A 105 12.02 1.40 -30.21
N ALA A 106 11.82 2.57 -30.76
CA ALA A 106 10.53 3.25 -30.81
C ALA A 106 10.06 3.51 -32.25
N GLY A 107 8.79 3.31 -32.50
CA GLY A 107 8.15 3.65 -33.78
C GLY A 107 8.04 5.17 -33.98
N SER A 108 7.71 5.63 -35.21
CA SER A 108 7.65 7.05 -35.57
C SER A 108 6.73 7.87 -34.67
N ARG A 109 5.51 7.36 -34.37
CA ARG A 109 4.54 8.03 -33.48
C ARG A 109 5.11 8.22 -32.05
N ALA A 110 5.77 7.19 -31.53
CA ALA A 110 6.37 7.25 -30.21
C ALA A 110 7.52 8.26 -30.16
N ARG A 111 8.35 8.36 -31.22
CA ARG A 111 9.43 9.35 -31.29
C ARG A 111 8.92 10.79 -31.30
N VAL A 112 7.81 11.07 -31.99
CA VAL A 112 7.19 12.40 -31.98
C VAL A 112 6.75 12.78 -30.58
N ALA A 113 6.05 11.87 -29.89
CA ALA A 113 5.62 12.09 -28.51
C ALA A 113 6.82 12.25 -27.54
N GLU A 114 7.87 11.44 -27.72
CA GLU A 114 9.13 11.56 -26.97
C GLU A 114 9.75 12.96 -27.13
N LYS A 115 9.84 13.47 -28.37
CA LYS A 115 10.40 14.79 -28.65
C LYS A 115 9.60 15.91 -27.99
N GLN A 116 8.27 15.87 -28.16
CA GLN A 116 7.38 16.87 -27.57
C GLN A 116 7.52 16.94 -26.05
N GLU A 117 7.58 15.79 -25.38
CA GLU A 117 7.71 15.73 -23.94
C GLU A 117 9.10 16.20 -23.47
N ILE A 118 10.18 15.84 -24.17
CA ILE A 118 11.53 16.34 -23.88
C ILE A 118 11.56 17.86 -23.99
N ASP A 119 11.05 18.42 -25.10
CA ASP A 119 11.05 19.87 -25.31
C ASP A 119 10.26 20.58 -24.21
N ARG A 120 9.11 20.03 -23.82
CA ARG A 120 8.30 20.53 -22.69
C ARG A 120 9.08 20.53 -21.38
N MET A 121 9.75 19.42 -21.05
CA MET A 121 10.53 19.29 -19.81
C MET A 121 11.75 20.23 -19.79
N VAL A 122 12.39 20.45 -20.92
CA VAL A 122 13.50 21.42 -21.05
C VAL A 122 13.00 22.85 -20.80
N LEU A 123 11.89 23.25 -21.45
CA LEU A 123 11.27 24.57 -21.24
C LEU A 123 10.87 24.82 -19.78
N GLN A 124 10.43 23.78 -19.09
CA GLN A 124 10.03 23.87 -17.67
C GLN A 124 11.21 23.75 -16.70
N ASN A 125 12.45 23.66 -17.16
CA ASN A 125 13.64 23.40 -16.34
C ASN A 125 13.49 22.15 -15.44
N VAL A 126 12.86 21.09 -15.96
CA VAL A 126 12.74 19.79 -15.31
C VAL A 126 13.94 18.93 -15.62
N ILE A 127 14.45 19.02 -16.86
CA ILE A 127 15.64 18.29 -17.35
C ILE A 127 16.63 19.23 -18.02
N GLU A 128 17.87 18.78 -18.12
CA GLU A 128 18.94 19.43 -18.88
C GLU A 128 19.75 18.40 -19.70
N PRO A 129 20.40 18.79 -20.80
CA PRO A 129 21.35 17.93 -21.50
C PRO A 129 22.48 17.47 -20.56
N ALA A 130 22.92 16.22 -20.72
CA ALA A 130 23.93 15.62 -19.85
C ALA A 130 24.97 14.81 -20.63
N THR A 131 26.15 14.66 -20.02
CA THR A 131 27.20 13.73 -20.48
C THR A 131 27.74 13.05 -19.23
N CYS A 132 27.37 11.78 -19.02
CA CYS A 132 27.80 11.01 -17.85
C CYS A 132 27.74 9.50 -18.13
N GLU A 133 28.23 8.71 -17.19
CA GLU A 133 28.28 7.25 -17.30
C GLU A 133 26.93 6.56 -17.01
N TRP A 134 25.96 7.29 -16.46
CA TRP A 134 24.63 6.77 -16.14
C TRP A 134 23.69 6.95 -17.33
N ALA A 135 22.88 5.92 -17.62
CA ALA A 135 21.87 6.00 -18.68
C ALA A 135 20.76 4.98 -18.44
N SER A 136 19.54 5.45 -18.23
CA SER A 136 18.32 4.65 -18.16
C SER A 136 17.50 4.79 -19.43
N PRO A 137 16.80 3.76 -19.92
CA PRO A 137 16.01 3.85 -21.14
C PRO A 137 14.64 4.48 -20.86
N ILE A 138 14.00 5.03 -21.89
CA ILE A 138 12.64 5.57 -21.85
C ILE A 138 11.63 4.48 -22.20
N VAL A 139 10.50 4.49 -21.53
CA VAL A 139 9.30 3.70 -21.85
C VAL A 139 8.12 4.64 -22.02
N LEU A 140 7.46 4.57 -23.16
CA LEU A 140 6.22 5.32 -23.43
C LEU A 140 5.02 4.43 -23.19
N VAL A 141 4.21 4.76 -22.18
CA VAL A 141 3.05 3.98 -21.77
C VAL A 141 1.77 4.64 -22.29
N PRO A 142 0.92 3.92 -23.06
CA PRO A 142 -0.35 4.47 -23.53
C PRO A 142 -1.28 4.77 -22.35
N LYS A 143 -1.89 5.97 -22.34
CA LYS A 143 -2.97 6.33 -21.42
C LYS A 143 -4.34 5.92 -22.00
N PRO A 144 -5.40 5.86 -21.16
CA PRO A 144 -6.75 5.57 -21.61
C PRO A 144 -7.28 6.56 -22.67
N ASP A 145 -6.83 7.81 -22.65
CA ASP A 145 -7.16 8.87 -23.61
C ASP A 145 -6.40 8.74 -24.95
N GLY A 146 -5.56 7.72 -25.11
CA GLY A 146 -4.72 7.48 -26.29
C GLY A 146 -3.45 8.33 -26.36
N SER A 147 -3.20 9.22 -25.42
CA SER A 147 -1.92 9.93 -25.25
C SER A 147 -0.85 8.98 -24.68
N LEU A 148 0.42 9.38 -24.75
CA LEU A 148 1.54 8.60 -24.23
C LEU A 148 2.07 9.24 -22.95
N ARG A 149 2.29 8.42 -21.90
CA ARG A 149 3.00 8.84 -20.69
C ARG A 149 4.47 8.58 -20.87
N PHE A 150 5.28 9.60 -20.67
CA PHE A 150 6.74 9.47 -20.66
C PHE A 150 7.21 8.92 -19.31
N CYS A 151 7.87 7.79 -19.33
CA CYS A 151 8.42 7.15 -18.16
C CYS A 151 9.90 6.79 -18.40
N VAL A 152 10.74 6.90 -17.37
CA VAL A 152 12.11 6.41 -17.41
C VAL A 152 12.18 5.10 -16.64
N ASP A 153 12.80 4.09 -17.23
CA ASP A 153 12.94 2.78 -16.58
C ASP A 153 14.11 2.76 -15.60
N TYR A 154 13.84 3.16 -14.37
CA TYR A 154 14.81 3.14 -13.28
C TYR A 154 14.93 1.81 -12.55
N ARG A 155 14.34 0.70 -13.03
CA ARG A 155 14.37 -0.59 -12.31
C ARG A 155 15.80 -1.03 -11.95
N LYS A 156 16.77 -0.88 -12.85
CA LYS A 156 18.17 -1.23 -12.57
C LYS A 156 18.82 -0.29 -11.54
N LEU A 157 18.55 1.01 -11.61
CA LEU A 157 19.01 1.98 -10.62
C LEU A 157 18.37 1.68 -9.25
N ASN A 158 17.09 1.38 -9.23
CA ASN A 158 16.35 1.07 -8.01
C ASN A 158 16.89 -0.18 -7.28
N LEU A 159 17.42 -1.18 -8.02
CA LEU A 159 18.03 -2.37 -7.43
C LEU A 159 19.28 -2.03 -6.58
N ILE A 160 20.07 -1.05 -7.01
CA ILE A 160 21.28 -0.63 -6.30
C ILE A 160 21.06 0.56 -5.37
N THR A 161 19.87 1.16 -5.39
CA THR A 161 19.51 2.28 -4.50
C THR A 161 19.19 1.76 -3.10
N ILE A 162 19.80 2.34 -2.08
CA ILE A 162 19.51 2.05 -0.67
C ILE A 162 18.08 2.52 -0.37
N PRO A 163 17.20 1.65 0.17
CA PRO A 163 15.83 2.03 0.50
C PRO A 163 15.78 3.09 1.59
N ASP A 164 14.90 4.06 1.43
CA ASP A 164 14.55 5.00 2.48
C ASP A 164 13.54 4.33 3.43
N THR A 165 13.74 4.48 4.73
CA THR A 165 12.90 3.90 5.78
C THR A 165 11.81 4.85 6.26
N TYR A 166 11.58 5.98 5.58
CA TYR A 166 10.53 6.92 5.99
C TYR A 166 9.15 6.26 5.96
N PRO A 167 8.41 6.25 7.08
CA PRO A 167 7.12 5.59 7.15
C PRO A 167 6.08 6.35 6.35
N LEU A 168 5.47 5.68 5.38
CA LEU A 168 4.26 6.19 4.74
C LEU A 168 3.07 5.99 5.69
N PRO A 169 2.13 6.95 5.78
CA PRO A 169 0.93 6.76 6.56
C PRO A 169 0.10 5.60 5.98
N ARG A 170 -0.62 4.89 6.84
CA ARG A 170 -1.51 3.83 6.37
C ARG A 170 -2.79 4.44 5.79
N MET A 171 -3.28 3.89 4.69
CA MET A 171 -4.50 4.38 4.03
C MET A 171 -5.73 4.24 4.92
N ASP A 172 -5.83 3.13 5.66
CA ASP A 172 -6.91 2.89 6.62
C ASP A 172 -6.91 3.93 7.75
N GLU A 173 -5.74 4.26 8.32
CA GLU A 173 -5.61 5.31 9.33
C GLU A 173 -6.03 6.70 8.81
N CYS A 174 -5.62 7.04 7.57
CA CYS A 174 -6.04 8.30 6.94
C CYS A 174 -7.56 8.36 6.75
N ILE A 175 -8.18 7.27 6.28
CA ILE A 175 -9.62 7.21 6.07
C ILE A 175 -10.37 7.29 7.41
N ASP A 176 -9.92 6.53 8.40
CA ASP A 176 -10.58 6.45 9.70
C ASP A 176 -10.50 7.78 10.48
N SER A 177 -9.46 8.57 10.27
CA SER A 177 -9.31 9.90 10.87
C SER A 177 -10.35 10.93 10.40
N LEU A 178 -11.12 10.61 9.34
CA LEU A 178 -12.15 11.50 8.79
C LEU A 178 -13.55 11.29 9.43
N GLY A 179 -13.65 10.44 10.45
CA GLY A 179 -14.94 10.00 11.00
C GLY A 179 -15.89 11.10 11.47
N ASP A 180 -15.36 12.16 12.07
CA ASP A 180 -16.15 13.29 12.59
C ASP A 180 -16.26 14.45 11.59
N ALA A 181 -15.66 14.35 10.42
CA ALA A 181 -15.68 15.40 9.42
C ALA A 181 -17.02 15.44 8.68
N VAL A 182 -17.48 16.65 8.38
CA VAL A 182 -18.71 16.90 7.62
C VAL A 182 -18.46 17.60 6.29
N ILE A 183 -17.27 18.17 6.11
CA ILE A 183 -16.89 18.91 4.92
C ILE A 183 -15.43 18.69 4.58
N PHE A 184 -15.12 18.64 3.30
CA PHE A 184 -13.83 18.24 2.78
C PHE A 184 -13.36 19.18 1.66
N THR A 185 -12.04 19.36 1.57
CA THR A 185 -11.37 19.97 0.42
C THR A 185 -10.22 19.06 0.01
N THR A 186 -10.15 18.67 -1.27
CA THR A 186 -9.01 17.92 -1.80
C THR A 186 -8.14 18.84 -2.66
N LEU A 187 -6.82 18.77 -2.47
CA LEU A 187 -5.84 19.57 -3.17
C LEU A 187 -4.92 18.65 -3.99
N ASP A 188 -4.78 18.93 -5.30
CA ASP A 188 -3.92 18.17 -6.23
C ASP A 188 -2.67 19.02 -6.52
N CYS A 189 -1.48 18.48 -6.22
CA CYS A 189 -0.21 19.16 -6.49
C CYS A 189 0.11 19.10 -7.99
N ASN A 190 0.47 20.23 -8.59
CA ASN A 190 0.83 20.30 -10.00
C ASN A 190 2.14 19.54 -10.28
N SER A 191 2.05 18.32 -10.79
CA SER A 191 3.23 17.45 -11.02
C SER A 191 4.09 17.33 -9.76
N GLY A 192 3.52 16.93 -8.63
CA GLY A 192 4.04 17.07 -7.27
C GLY A 192 5.53 16.72 -7.13
N TYR A 193 5.98 15.58 -7.68
CA TYR A 193 7.38 15.15 -7.61
C TYR A 193 8.33 16.15 -8.29
N TRP A 194 7.97 16.73 -9.43
CA TRP A 194 8.80 17.71 -10.12
C TRP A 194 9.01 19.02 -9.36
N GLN A 195 8.25 19.24 -8.30
CA GLN A 195 8.43 20.42 -7.44
C GLN A 195 9.58 20.25 -6.44
N ILE A 196 10.10 19.04 -6.27
CA ILE A 196 11.27 18.77 -5.43
C ILE A 196 12.53 18.73 -6.30
N PRO A 197 13.59 19.50 -5.99
CA PRO A 197 14.84 19.43 -6.73
C PRO A 197 15.60 18.13 -6.42
N VAL A 198 16.31 17.60 -7.42
CA VAL A 198 17.32 16.56 -7.22
C VAL A 198 18.61 17.22 -6.74
N HIS A 199 19.23 16.65 -5.70
CA HIS A 199 20.51 17.15 -5.20
C HIS A 199 21.57 17.15 -6.31
N PRO A 200 22.38 18.21 -6.46
CA PRO A 200 23.36 18.31 -7.57
C PRO A 200 24.25 17.08 -7.75
N ASP A 201 24.77 16.48 -6.68
CA ASP A 201 25.64 15.30 -6.72
C ASP A 201 24.93 14.03 -7.24
N ASP A 202 23.59 14.02 -7.25
CA ASP A 202 22.80 12.84 -7.59
C ASP A 202 22.08 12.97 -8.94
N ARG A 203 22.15 14.15 -9.59
CA ARG A 203 21.50 14.39 -10.88
C ARG A 203 21.95 13.42 -11.96
N ASP A 204 23.23 13.11 -12.04
CA ASP A 204 23.78 12.18 -13.03
C ASP A 204 23.14 10.79 -12.95
N LYS A 205 22.78 10.31 -11.76
CA LYS A 205 22.10 9.03 -11.56
C LYS A 205 20.72 8.98 -12.21
N THR A 206 20.08 10.16 -12.41
CA THR A 206 18.77 10.27 -13.07
C THR A 206 18.84 10.32 -14.58
N THR A 207 20.02 10.23 -15.16
CA THR A 207 20.23 10.38 -16.61
C THR A 207 19.49 9.30 -17.38
N PHE A 208 18.89 9.73 -18.49
CA PHE A 208 18.20 8.85 -19.42
C PHE A 208 18.64 9.10 -20.86
N THR A 209 18.56 8.05 -21.67
CA THR A 209 18.92 8.09 -23.08
C THR A 209 17.67 8.11 -23.95
N SER A 210 17.63 9.07 -24.87
CA SER A 210 16.57 9.26 -25.85
C SER A 210 17.12 9.16 -27.28
N HIS A 211 16.23 9.16 -28.27
CA HIS A 211 16.62 9.29 -29.68
C HIS A 211 17.18 10.70 -30.02
N TYR A 212 16.98 11.68 -29.14
CA TYR A 212 17.34 13.08 -29.35
C TYR A 212 18.51 13.54 -28.48
N GLY A 213 19.11 12.63 -27.73
CA GLY A 213 20.24 12.91 -26.87
C GLY A 213 20.11 12.30 -25.49
N ILE A 214 21.01 12.71 -24.62
CA ILE A 214 21.11 12.26 -23.23
C ILE A 214 20.74 13.45 -22.34
N TYR A 215 19.84 13.22 -21.39
CA TYR A 215 19.34 14.26 -20.48
C TYR A 215 19.36 13.73 -19.04
N ARG A 216 19.49 14.63 -18.07
CA ARG A 216 19.34 14.33 -16.64
C ARG A 216 18.29 15.22 -16.01
N PHE A 217 17.68 14.74 -14.93
CA PHE A 217 16.68 15.49 -14.21
C PHE A 217 17.29 16.49 -13.22
N LEU A 218 16.77 17.70 -13.24
CA LEU A 218 16.97 18.73 -12.20
C LEU A 218 15.95 18.58 -11.07
N ARG A 219 14.82 17.99 -11.39
CA ARG A 219 13.64 17.78 -10.53
C ARG A 219 13.42 16.30 -10.30
N LEU A 220 12.80 15.91 -9.21
CA LEU A 220 12.55 14.53 -8.84
C LEU A 220 11.67 13.81 -9.88
N PRO A 221 12.21 12.84 -10.64
CA PRO A 221 11.43 12.12 -11.63
C PRO A 221 10.55 11.04 -11.00
N PHE A 222 9.49 10.67 -11.71
CA PHE A 222 8.70 9.48 -11.40
C PHE A 222 9.51 8.20 -11.59
N GLY A 223 9.19 7.17 -10.80
CA GLY A 223 9.81 5.83 -10.94
C GLY A 223 11.07 5.59 -10.12
N LEU A 224 11.60 6.58 -9.39
CA LEU A 224 12.68 6.36 -8.43
C LEU A 224 12.17 5.71 -7.15
N ARG A 225 12.92 4.75 -6.61
CA ARG A 225 12.57 3.95 -5.42
C ARG A 225 12.14 4.80 -4.22
N ASN A 226 12.89 5.86 -3.92
CA ASN A 226 12.69 6.68 -2.72
C ASN A 226 11.93 7.99 -3.00
N ALA A 227 11.40 8.20 -4.22
CA ALA A 227 10.65 9.41 -4.55
C ALA A 227 9.41 9.60 -3.68
N PRO A 228 8.57 8.56 -3.44
CA PRO A 228 7.42 8.66 -2.55
C PRO A 228 7.81 9.07 -1.13
N ALA A 229 8.85 8.47 -0.57
CA ALA A 229 9.33 8.77 0.78
C ALA A 229 9.84 10.21 0.93
N THR A 230 10.58 10.71 -0.08
CA THR A 230 11.06 12.09 -0.09
C THR A 230 9.91 13.08 -0.18
N PHE A 231 8.94 12.84 -1.06
CA PHE A 231 7.78 13.72 -1.22
C PHE A 231 6.92 13.75 0.04
N GLN A 232 6.58 12.57 0.58
CA GLN A 232 5.81 12.46 1.82
C GLN A 232 6.48 13.21 2.97
N ARG A 233 7.79 13.01 3.16
CA ARG A 233 8.57 13.71 4.19
C ARG A 233 8.52 15.23 4.01
N ALA A 234 8.64 15.71 2.77
CA ALA A 234 8.60 17.15 2.47
C ALA A 234 7.25 17.75 2.87
N ILE A 235 6.15 17.13 2.44
CA ILE A 235 4.80 17.62 2.75
C ILE A 235 4.49 17.47 4.24
N ASP A 236 4.93 16.39 4.88
CA ASP A 236 4.74 16.18 6.33
C ASP A 236 5.41 17.27 7.16
N ILE A 237 6.59 17.75 6.75
CA ILE A 237 7.28 18.87 7.40
C ILE A 237 6.52 20.16 7.17
N ILE A 238 6.07 20.43 5.95
CA ILE A 238 5.33 21.64 5.59
C ILE A 238 4.02 21.74 6.39
N LEU A 239 3.30 20.64 6.51
CA LEU A 239 1.98 20.58 7.17
C LEU A 239 2.04 20.10 8.62
N SER A 240 3.21 20.05 9.26
CA SER A 240 3.41 19.45 10.60
C SER A 240 2.49 20.03 11.69
N GLY A 241 2.10 21.29 11.60
CA GLY A 241 1.22 21.95 12.58
C GLY A 241 -0.26 21.55 12.48
N VAL A 242 -0.71 21.18 11.28
CA VAL A 242 -2.13 20.90 10.92
C VAL A 242 -2.39 19.44 10.58
N LYS A 243 -1.33 18.67 10.27
CA LYS A 243 -1.42 17.24 9.95
C LYS A 243 -2.09 16.46 11.09
N TRP A 244 -3.00 15.55 10.78
CA TRP A 244 -3.82 14.74 11.69
C TRP A 244 -4.89 15.52 12.48
N LYS A 245 -4.92 16.86 12.39
CA LYS A 245 -5.93 17.68 13.05
C LYS A 245 -7.00 18.18 12.07
N THR A 246 -6.56 18.81 11.01
CA THR A 246 -7.41 19.43 9.97
C THR A 246 -7.00 19.06 8.56
N CYS A 247 -5.85 18.37 8.41
CA CYS A 247 -5.28 18.01 7.12
C CYS A 247 -4.64 16.62 7.19
N LEU A 248 -4.80 15.83 6.14
CA LEU A 248 -4.09 14.57 5.92
C LEU A 248 -3.40 14.60 4.57
N VAL A 249 -2.31 13.86 4.49
CA VAL A 249 -1.50 13.74 3.27
C VAL A 249 -1.13 12.29 3.07
N TYR A 250 -1.43 11.79 1.89
CA TYR A 250 -0.97 10.50 1.44
C TYR A 250 -0.35 10.67 0.05
N LEU A 251 0.98 10.70 -0.01
CA LEU A 251 1.73 11.02 -1.24
C LEU A 251 1.22 12.35 -1.86
N ASP A 252 0.71 12.30 -3.10
CA ASP A 252 0.24 13.48 -3.85
C ASP A 252 -1.16 13.96 -3.44
N ASP A 253 -1.93 13.13 -2.70
CA ASP A 253 -3.31 13.44 -2.30
C ASP A 253 -3.34 14.15 -0.95
N VAL A 254 -3.68 15.44 -0.95
CA VAL A 254 -3.87 16.26 0.26
C VAL A 254 -5.37 16.47 0.48
N ILE A 255 -5.86 16.17 1.69
CA ILE A 255 -7.24 16.42 2.08
C ILE A 255 -7.29 17.30 3.33
N VAL A 256 -8.04 18.38 3.27
CA VAL A 256 -8.41 19.22 4.40
C VAL A 256 -9.83 18.85 4.82
N PHE A 257 -10.08 18.70 6.10
CA PHE A 257 -11.36 18.27 6.62
C PHE A 257 -11.75 19.04 7.89
N SER A 258 -13.05 19.16 8.14
CA SER A 258 -13.54 19.92 9.30
C SER A 258 -14.86 19.40 9.80
N LYS A 259 -15.15 19.65 11.08
CA LYS A 259 -16.42 19.32 11.74
C LYS A 259 -17.50 20.37 11.48
N SER A 260 -17.14 21.57 11.00
CA SER A 260 -18.08 22.64 10.64
C SER A 260 -17.65 23.34 9.35
N ARG A 261 -18.61 23.91 8.61
CA ARG A 261 -18.33 24.72 7.40
C ARG A 261 -17.61 26.02 7.74
N GLN A 262 -17.88 26.61 8.89
CA GLN A 262 -17.26 27.85 9.32
C GLN A 262 -15.76 27.67 9.58
N ASP A 263 -15.38 26.63 10.32
CA ASP A 263 -13.98 26.34 10.61
C ASP A 263 -13.23 25.90 9.35
N HIS A 264 -13.92 25.30 8.38
CA HIS A 264 -13.31 24.77 7.17
C HIS A 264 -12.63 25.88 6.33
N LEU A 265 -13.22 27.08 6.29
CA LEU A 265 -12.63 28.20 5.56
C LEU A 265 -11.24 28.55 6.12
N SER A 266 -11.11 28.59 7.46
CA SER A 266 -9.83 28.88 8.12
C SER A 266 -8.82 27.74 7.94
N HIS A 267 -9.26 26.49 8.03
CA HIS A 267 -8.39 25.33 7.88
C HIS A 267 -7.82 25.22 6.44
N VAL A 268 -8.65 25.50 5.43
CA VAL A 268 -8.19 25.54 4.03
C VAL A 268 -7.22 26.69 3.79
N ALA A 269 -7.53 27.90 4.31
CA ALA A 269 -6.64 29.05 4.21
C ALA A 269 -5.27 28.78 4.86
N GLU A 270 -5.25 28.14 6.03
CA GLU A 270 -4.02 27.76 6.73
C GLU A 270 -3.21 26.75 5.92
N ALA A 271 -3.84 25.68 5.40
CA ALA A 271 -3.18 24.68 4.57
C ALA A 271 -2.59 25.32 3.30
N LEU A 272 -3.34 26.18 2.59
CA LEU A 272 -2.87 26.88 1.40
C LEU A 272 -1.70 27.82 1.72
N THR A 273 -1.74 28.51 2.87
CA THR A 273 -0.66 29.39 3.32
C THR A 273 0.63 28.60 3.55
N LEU A 274 0.55 27.46 4.24
CA LEU A 274 1.71 26.61 4.51
C LEU A 274 2.31 26.04 3.21
N LEU A 275 1.46 25.52 2.31
CA LEU A 275 1.89 25.00 1.02
C LEU A 275 2.50 26.08 0.12
N GLY A 276 1.85 27.25 0.06
CA GLY A 276 2.32 28.40 -0.73
C GLY A 276 3.64 28.97 -0.23
N ASN A 277 3.82 29.11 1.09
CA ASN A 277 5.08 29.55 1.70
C ASN A 277 6.23 28.58 1.45
N ALA A 278 5.93 27.30 1.29
CA ALA A 278 6.91 26.28 0.93
C ALA A 278 7.23 26.27 -0.59
N GLY A 279 6.57 27.07 -1.39
CA GLY A 279 6.77 27.19 -2.83
C GLY A 279 6.08 26.10 -3.66
N LEU A 280 5.04 25.45 -3.10
CA LEU A 280 4.26 24.46 -3.84
C LEU A 280 3.22 25.12 -4.75
N SER A 281 3.04 24.55 -5.95
CA SER A 281 1.98 24.90 -6.89
C SER A 281 0.92 23.80 -6.94
N LEU A 282 -0.34 24.18 -7.15
CA LEU A 282 -1.50 23.31 -7.22
C LEU A 282 -2.08 23.30 -8.65
N LYS A 283 -2.75 22.22 -9.01
CA LYS A 283 -3.56 22.15 -10.22
C LYS A 283 -5.02 22.43 -9.88
N LEU A 284 -5.41 23.70 -9.94
CA LEU A 284 -6.69 24.23 -9.45
C LEU A 284 -7.90 23.46 -10.02
N LYS A 285 -7.90 23.12 -11.32
CA LYS A 285 -8.95 22.32 -11.99
C LYS A 285 -9.17 20.93 -11.40
N LYS A 286 -8.23 20.42 -10.61
CA LYS A 286 -8.32 19.13 -9.95
C LYS A 286 -8.53 19.23 -8.44
N CYS A 287 -8.57 20.44 -7.91
CA CYS A 287 -8.90 20.69 -6.52
C CYS A 287 -10.42 20.75 -6.37
N HIS A 288 -10.94 20.13 -5.31
CA HIS A 288 -12.36 20.17 -4.97
C HIS A 288 -12.52 20.84 -3.63
N PHE A 289 -13.19 21.98 -3.60
CA PHE A 289 -13.34 22.81 -2.40
C PHE A 289 -14.72 22.62 -1.79
N PHE A 290 -14.79 22.56 -0.46
CA PHE A 290 -16.04 22.57 0.31
C PHE A 290 -17.04 21.48 -0.09
N ALA A 291 -16.57 20.31 -0.44
CA ALA A 291 -17.40 19.19 -0.84
C ALA A 291 -17.87 18.36 0.36
N GLU A 292 -19.15 17.94 0.33
CA GLU A 292 -19.70 16.97 1.31
C GLU A 292 -19.39 15.52 0.93
N THR A 293 -19.02 15.30 -0.32
CA THR A 293 -18.64 13.98 -0.82
C THR A 293 -17.35 14.10 -1.61
N VAL A 294 -16.37 13.29 -1.27
CA VAL A 294 -15.07 13.28 -1.95
C VAL A 294 -14.61 11.87 -2.26
N ASP A 295 -13.89 11.74 -3.37
CA ASP A 295 -13.11 10.54 -3.68
C ASP A 295 -11.71 10.72 -3.05
N TYR A 296 -11.38 9.88 -2.08
CA TYR A 296 -10.08 9.91 -1.41
C TYR A 296 -9.54 8.48 -1.25
N LEU A 297 -8.31 8.25 -1.67
CA LEU A 297 -7.62 6.94 -1.62
C LEU A 297 -8.47 5.78 -2.18
N GLY A 298 -9.23 6.04 -3.24
CA GLY A 298 -10.08 5.03 -3.89
C GLY A 298 -11.40 4.74 -3.19
N HIS A 299 -11.76 5.50 -2.17
CA HIS A 299 -13.03 5.41 -1.45
C HIS A 299 -13.86 6.68 -1.64
N VAL A 300 -15.18 6.52 -1.60
CA VAL A 300 -16.11 7.65 -1.50
C VAL A 300 -16.35 7.94 -0.03
N ILE A 301 -16.03 9.15 0.40
CA ILE A 301 -16.20 9.61 1.78
C ILE A 301 -17.31 10.63 1.81
N ARG A 302 -18.25 10.42 2.75
CA ARG A 302 -19.34 11.32 3.10
C ARG A 302 -19.33 11.52 4.62
N PRO A 303 -20.02 12.52 5.15
CA PRO A 303 -20.13 12.70 6.60
C PRO A 303 -20.49 11.40 7.33
N GLY A 304 -19.55 10.87 8.12
CA GLY A 304 -19.68 9.62 8.86
C GLY A 304 -19.87 8.34 8.04
N ARG A 305 -19.69 8.35 6.73
CA ARG A 305 -19.96 7.21 5.84
C ARG A 305 -18.80 6.95 4.89
N LEU A 306 -18.55 5.67 4.64
CA LEU A 306 -17.52 5.16 3.73
C LEU A 306 -18.15 4.27 2.67
N GLY A 307 -17.77 4.49 1.41
CA GLY A 307 -18.20 3.70 0.26
C GLY A 307 -17.04 3.37 -0.69
N VAL A 308 -17.31 2.55 -1.68
CA VAL A 308 -16.37 2.19 -2.74
C VAL A 308 -16.46 3.22 -3.86
N ALA A 309 -15.32 3.71 -4.38
CA ALA A 309 -15.31 4.67 -5.48
C ALA A 309 -15.87 4.06 -6.78
N GLU A 310 -16.64 4.84 -7.53
CA GLU A 310 -17.34 4.40 -8.75
C GLU A 310 -16.37 3.87 -9.82
N LYS A 311 -15.20 4.50 -9.97
CA LYS A 311 -14.15 4.04 -10.88
C LYS A 311 -13.78 2.57 -10.63
N ASN A 312 -13.69 2.16 -9.36
CA ASN A 312 -13.28 0.82 -8.97
C ASN A 312 -14.43 -0.19 -9.07
N THR A 313 -15.67 0.23 -8.79
CA THR A 313 -16.85 -0.61 -9.07
C THR A 313 -17.02 -0.86 -10.57
N ASN A 314 -16.77 0.13 -11.42
CA ASN A 314 -16.78 -0.03 -12.87
C ASN A 314 -15.69 -1.00 -13.36
N ALA A 315 -14.47 -0.93 -12.79
CA ALA A 315 -13.42 -1.89 -13.09
C ALA A 315 -13.79 -3.33 -12.70
N LEU A 316 -14.39 -3.51 -11.51
CA LEU A 316 -14.90 -4.82 -11.07
C LEU A 316 -16.03 -5.34 -11.96
N LYS A 317 -16.93 -4.46 -12.42
CA LYS A 317 -18.03 -4.81 -13.33
C LYS A 317 -17.52 -5.31 -14.68
N ALA A 318 -16.47 -4.67 -15.20
CA ALA A 318 -15.85 -5.02 -16.47
C ALA A 318 -14.86 -6.19 -16.38
N ALA A 319 -14.48 -6.65 -15.18
CA ALA A 319 -13.46 -7.68 -14.98
C ALA A 319 -13.89 -9.02 -15.60
N PRO A 320 -13.14 -9.58 -16.56
CA PRO A 320 -13.38 -10.92 -17.09
C PRO A 320 -12.89 -12.01 -16.11
N LEU A 321 -13.33 -13.25 -16.33
CA LEU A 321 -12.77 -14.39 -15.59
C LEU A 321 -11.26 -14.51 -15.88
N PRO A 322 -10.43 -14.65 -14.85
CA PRO A 322 -8.98 -14.67 -15.01
C PRO A 322 -8.51 -15.96 -15.71
N ARG A 323 -7.61 -15.82 -16.67
CA ARG A 323 -6.98 -16.92 -17.42
C ARG A 323 -5.54 -17.19 -16.96
N THR A 324 -4.95 -16.25 -16.26
CA THR A 324 -3.58 -16.33 -15.75
C THR A 324 -3.53 -16.02 -14.26
N GLN A 325 -2.49 -16.52 -13.59
CA GLN A 325 -2.24 -16.16 -12.19
C GLN A 325 -2.04 -14.66 -12.00
N THR A 326 -1.47 -13.95 -12.98
CA THR A 326 -1.27 -12.49 -12.92
C THR A 326 -2.61 -11.75 -12.92
N GLU A 327 -3.55 -12.14 -13.82
CA GLU A 327 -4.90 -11.58 -13.84
C GLU A 327 -5.65 -11.88 -12.53
N LEU A 328 -5.50 -13.11 -12.01
CA LEU A 328 -6.11 -13.49 -10.74
C LEU A 328 -5.55 -12.68 -9.56
N ARG A 329 -4.22 -12.47 -9.50
CA ARG A 329 -3.60 -11.62 -8.48
C ARG A 329 -4.08 -10.18 -8.59
N SER A 330 -4.23 -9.64 -9.80
CA SER A 330 -4.75 -8.30 -10.03
C SER A 330 -6.19 -8.15 -9.52
N PHE A 331 -7.06 -9.12 -9.87
CA PHE A 331 -8.44 -9.14 -9.38
C PHE A 331 -8.52 -9.24 -7.85
N LEU A 332 -7.80 -10.19 -7.25
CA LEU A 332 -7.77 -10.36 -5.78
C LEU A 332 -7.13 -9.14 -5.09
N GLY A 333 -6.11 -8.52 -5.70
CA GLY A 333 -5.52 -7.28 -5.20
C GLY A 333 -6.55 -6.17 -5.09
N LEU A 334 -7.36 -5.95 -6.14
CA LEU A 334 -8.45 -4.98 -6.13
C LEU A 334 -9.51 -5.33 -5.07
N CYS A 335 -9.91 -6.60 -4.98
CA CYS A 335 -10.87 -7.05 -3.96
C CYS A 335 -10.34 -6.87 -2.53
N ASN A 336 -9.04 -7.09 -2.30
CA ASN A 336 -8.42 -6.94 -0.98
C ASN A 336 -8.44 -5.50 -0.46
N VAL A 337 -8.32 -4.48 -1.32
CA VAL A 337 -8.46 -3.07 -0.92
C VAL A 337 -9.81 -2.82 -0.25
N TYR A 338 -10.86 -3.52 -0.70
CA TYR A 338 -12.23 -3.36 -0.24
C TYR A 338 -12.72 -4.52 0.64
N ARG A 339 -11.80 -5.35 1.16
CA ARG A 339 -12.16 -6.53 1.96
C ARG A 339 -13.03 -6.23 3.17
N ARG A 340 -12.86 -5.03 3.77
CA ARG A 340 -13.67 -4.58 4.94
C ARG A 340 -15.15 -4.39 4.63
N PHE A 341 -15.54 -4.31 3.34
CA PHE A 341 -16.93 -4.23 2.90
C PHE A 341 -17.58 -5.60 2.71
N VAL A 342 -16.81 -6.68 2.72
CA VAL A 342 -17.30 -8.02 2.37
C VAL A 342 -17.28 -8.92 3.60
N PRO A 343 -18.45 -9.27 4.17
CA PRO A 343 -18.52 -10.29 5.20
C PRO A 343 -17.89 -11.60 4.71
N ARG A 344 -17.08 -12.27 5.55
CA ARG A 344 -16.45 -13.57 5.26
C ARG A 344 -15.56 -13.57 3.99
N PHE A 345 -14.92 -12.45 3.71
CA PHE A 345 -14.05 -12.31 2.55
C PHE A 345 -13.10 -13.50 2.37
N SER A 346 -12.45 -13.94 3.45
CA SER A 346 -11.47 -15.04 3.41
C SER A 346 -12.07 -16.38 2.94
N ALA A 347 -13.33 -16.67 3.32
CA ALA A 347 -14.05 -17.85 2.85
C ALA A 347 -14.30 -17.80 1.36
N ILE A 348 -14.86 -16.68 0.94
CA ILE A 348 -15.25 -16.48 -0.46
C ILE A 348 -13.99 -16.51 -1.34
N ALA A 349 -12.89 -15.90 -0.91
CA ALA A 349 -11.64 -15.84 -1.66
C ALA A 349 -10.83 -17.16 -1.62
N ALA A 350 -11.09 -18.09 -0.69
CA ALA A 350 -10.29 -19.31 -0.51
C ALA A 350 -10.13 -20.17 -1.80
N PRO A 351 -11.18 -20.45 -2.61
CA PRO A 351 -11.02 -21.21 -3.85
C PRO A 351 -10.16 -20.49 -4.90
N LEU A 352 -10.15 -19.16 -4.90
CA LEU A 352 -9.33 -18.35 -5.80
C LEU A 352 -7.87 -18.33 -5.32
N ASN A 353 -7.64 -18.20 -4.02
CA ASN A 353 -6.30 -18.23 -3.43
C ASN A 353 -5.61 -19.60 -3.63
N ALA A 354 -6.38 -20.68 -3.60
CA ALA A 354 -5.85 -22.02 -3.89
C ALA A 354 -5.19 -22.13 -5.29
N LEU A 355 -5.68 -21.35 -6.26
CA LEU A 355 -5.10 -21.29 -7.62
C LEU A 355 -3.78 -20.49 -7.69
N LEU A 356 -3.39 -19.82 -6.61
CA LEU A 356 -2.13 -19.10 -6.49
C LEU A 356 -1.07 -19.85 -5.68
N ALA A 357 -1.39 -21.08 -5.20
CA ALA A 357 -0.48 -21.92 -4.42
C ALA A 357 0.79 -22.27 -5.23
N LYS A 358 1.88 -22.55 -4.51
CA LYS A 358 3.14 -22.99 -5.11
C LYS A 358 2.90 -24.26 -5.94
N GLY A 359 3.40 -24.31 -7.18
CA GLY A 359 3.24 -25.44 -8.09
C GLY A 359 2.05 -25.35 -9.04
N THR A 360 1.15 -24.38 -8.88
CA THR A 360 0.09 -24.15 -9.87
C THR A 360 0.68 -23.51 -11.14
N PRO A 361 0.28 -23.95 -12.34
CA PRO A 361 0.77 -23.39 -13.60
C PRO A 361 0.43 -21.88 -13.73
N PRO A 362 1.27 -21.06 -14.37
CA PRO A 362 0.99 -19.63 -14.60
C PRO A 362 -0.29 -19.41 -15.44
N GLN A 363 -0.58 -20.33 -16.36
CA GLN A 363 -1.84 -20.37 -17.11
C GLN A 363 -2.86 -21.20 -16.33
N LEU A 364 -3.96 -20.54 -15.99
CA LEU A 364 -5.04 -21.16 -15.24
C LEU A 364 -5.96 -21.91 -16.19
N GLY A 365 -5.86 -22.99 -16.69
CA GLY A 365 -6.83 -23.72 -17.57
C GLY A 365 -8.32 -23.39 -17.29
N PRO A 366 -9.26 -24.22 -17.62
CA PRO A 366 -10.65 -24.03 -17.22
C PRO A 366 -10.75 -23.94 -15.70
N LEU A 367 -11.30 -22.83 -15.18
CA LEU A 367 -11.43 -22.63 -13.73
C LEU A 367 -12.39 -23.64 -13.11
N PRO A 368 -12.09 -24.19 -11.94
CA PRO A 368 -13.02 -24.99 -11.16
C PRO A 368 -14.33 -24.20 -10.87
N SER A 369 -15.45 -24.90 -10.82
CA SER A 369 -16.77 -24.27 -10.54
C SER A 369 -16.78 -23.46 -9.25
N ALA A 370 -16.11 -23.94 -8.19
CA ALA A 370 -15.97 -23.24 -6.92
C ALA A 370 -15.22 -21.89 -7.08
N ALA A 371 -14.21 -21.83 -7.94
CA ALA A 371 -13.48 -20.58 -8.21
C ALA A 371 -14.32 -19.59 -9.03
N ILE A 372 -15.11 -20.07 -10.00
CA ILE A 372 -16.05 -19.24 -10.77
C ILE A 372 -17.12 -18.66 -9.84
N THR A 373 -17.69 -19.46 -8.96
CA THR A 373 -18.67 -19.02 -7.96
C THR A 373 -18.06 -17.97 -7.03
N ALA A 374 -16.84 -18.21 -6.52
CA ALA A 374 -16.12 -17.28 -5.66
C ALA A 374 -15.85 -15.94 -6.35
N PHE A 375 -15.40 -15.96 -7.61
CA PHE A 375 -15.17 -14.78 -8.42
C PHE A 375 -16.45 -13.94 -8.58
N ASN A 376 -17.55 -14.59 -8.98
CA ASN A 376 -18.83 -13.92 -9.18
C ASN A 376 -19.39 -13.35 -7.88
N LEU A 377 -19.27 -14.08 -6.78
CA LEU A 377 -19.76 -13.65 -5.46
C LEU A 377 -18.96 -12.45 -4.93
N LEU A 378 -17.62 -12.44 -5.04
CA LEU A 378 -16.81 -11.27 -4.67
C LEU A 378 -17.20 -10.05 -5.51
N ARG A 379 -17.34 -10.24 -6.82
CA ARG A 379 -17.76 -9.18 -7.74
C ARG A 379 -19.14 -8.62 -7.36
N GLU A 380 -20.13 -9.47 -7.12
CA GLU A 380 -21.48 -9.08 -6.70
C GLU A 380 -21.47 -8.27 -5.40
N ARG A 381 -20.77 -8.78 -4.37
CA ARG A 381 -20.68 -8.13 -3.06
C ARG A 381 -20.02 -6.75 -3.11
N LEU A 382 -19.04 -6.57 -3.99
CA LEU A 382 -18.35 -5.29 -4.17
C LEU A 382 -19.06 -4.33 -5.14
N LEU A 383 -19.95 -4.82 -5.99
CA LEU A 383 -20.82 -3.97 -6.81
C LEU A 383 -21.99 -3.38 -6.03
N SER A 384 -22.42 -4.05 -4.95
CA SER A 384 -23.46 -3.59 -4.05
C SER A 384 -22.98 -3.68 -2.59
N PRO A 385 -21.89 -2.93 -2.26
CA PRO A 385 -21.30 -3.02 -0.94
C PRO A 385 -22.21 -2.38 0.11
N PRO A 386 -22.20 -2.87 1.35
CA PRO A 386 -22.86 -2.19 2.45
C PRO A 386 -22.21 -0.81 2.65
N VAL A 387 -22.99 0.15 3.12
CA VAL A 387 -22.46 1.44 3.58
C VAL A 387 -21.82 1.20 4.94
N LEU A 388 -20.51 1.44 5.05
CA LEU A 388 -19.80 1.40 6.32
C LEU A 388 -19.85 2.78 7.00
N ALA A 389 -19.83 2.79 8.32
CA ALA A 389 -19.58 4.01 9.07
C ALA A 389 -18.07 4.26 9.16
N LEU A 390 -17.69 5.53 9.28
CA LEU A 390 -16.36 5.91 9.71
C LEU A 390 -16.29 5.91 11.25
N PRO A 391 -15.17 5.51 11.87
CA PRO A 391 -15.04 5.51 13.32
C PRO A 391 -15.09 6.92 13.87
N ARG A 392 -15.74 7.09 15.01
CA ARG A 392 -15.94 8.35 15.72
C ARG A 392 -15.36 8.25 17.12
N ALA A 393 -14.96 9.39 17.69
CA ALA A 393 -14.46 9.46 19.05
C ALA A 393 -15.53 9.05 20.09
N GLU A 394 -16.80 9.30 19.79
CA GLU A 394 -17.93 9.00 20.68
C GLU A 394 -18.86 7.96 20.04
N GLY A 395 -19.52 7.18 20.88
CA GLY A 395 -20.50 6.16 20.48
C GLY A 395 -20.12 4.77 21.00
N ALA A 396 -21.11 4.04 21.51
CA ALA A 396 -20.93 2.67 22.01
C ALA A 396 -20.42 1.76 20.89
N LEU A 397 -19.46 0.89 21.22
CA LEU A 397 -18.86 -0.08 20.32
C LEU A 397 -19.32 -1.50 20.65
N TRP A 398 -19.69 -2.24 19.63
CA TRP A 398 -19.99 -3.67 19.70
C TRP A 398 -19.09 -4.44 18.76
N LEU A 399 -18.51 -5.52 19.26
CA LEU A 399 -17.71 -6.45 18.50
C LEU A 399 -18.46 -7.78 18.38
N ASP A 400 -19.02 -8.05 17.22
CA ASP A 400 -19.62 -9.33 16.89
C ASP A 400 -18.54 -10.28 16.43
N THR A 401 -18.48 -11.48 17.01
CA THR A 401 -17.50 -12.51 16.64
C THR A 401 -18.19 -13.82 16.31
N ASP A 402 -17.64 -14.55 15.35
CA ASP A 402 -18.14 -15.83 14.89
C ASP A 402 -16.98 -16.73 14.48
N ALA A 403 -17.07 -18.03 14.78
CA ALA A 403 -16.12 -19.04 14.35
C ALA A 403 -16.81 -20.21 13.67
N SER A 404 -16.25 -20.68 12.58
CA SER A 404 -16.65 -21.90 11.90
C SER A 404 -15.51 -22.92 11.90
N ASP A 405 -15.73 -24.12 11.32
CA ASP A 405 -14.71 -25.14 11.23
C ASP A 405 -13.46 -24.74 10.43
N GLY A 406 -13.55 -23.74 9.56
CA GLY A 406 -12.45 -23.31 8.72
C GLY A 406 -12.03 -21.85 8.90
N GLN A 407 -12.76 -21.05 9.68
CA GLN A 407 -12.60 -19.61 9.66
C GLN A 407 -12.99 -18.91 10.94
N LEU A 408 -12.42 -17.72 11.11
CA LEU A 408 -12.84 -16.73 12.09
C LEU A 408 -13.38 -15.50 11.34
N GLY A 409 -14.41 -14.88 11.92
CA GLY A 409 -15.01 -13.66 11.42
C GLY A 409 -15.32 -12.69 12.55
N CYS A 410 -15.28 -11.39 12.24
CA CYS A 410 -15.81 -10.39 13.16
C CYS A 410 -16.39 -9.19 12.40
N CYS A 411 -17.26 -8.45 13.08
CA CYS A 411 -17.82 -7.19 12.64
C CYS A 411 -17.70 -6.19 13.79
N LEU A 412 -17.07 -5.04 13.55
CA LEU A 412 -17.06 -3.95 14.52
C LEU A 412 -18.18 -2.96 14.17
N ILE A 413 -19.03 -2.64 15.13
CA ILE A 413 -20.22 -1.82 14.98
C ILE A 413 -20.12 -0.66 15.95
N GLN A 414 -20.49 0.54 15.50
CA GLN A 414 -20.53 1.73 16.35
C GLN A 414 -21.89 2.42 16.26
N ASN A 415 -22.40 2.86 17.41
CA ASN A 415 -23.63 3.65 17.47
C ASN A 415 -23.36 5.04 16.86
N GLN A 416 -24.22 5.43 15.93
CA GLN A 416 -24.12 6.72 15.25
C GLN A 416 -24.94 7.79 16.00
N PRO A 417 -24.71 9.09 15.72
CA PRO A 417 -25.45 10.18 16.36
C PRO A 417 -26.96 10.12 16.17
N ASP A 418 -27.44 9.47 15.10
CA ASP A 418 -28.85 9.21 14.82
C ASP A 418 -29.43 8.04 15.64
N GLY A 419 -28.64 7.46 16.56
CA GLY A 419 -28.99 6.32 17.38
C GLY A 419 -28.97 4.97 16.68
N LYS A 420 -28.58 4.91 15.40
CA LYS A 420 -28.50 3.66 14.62
C LYS A 420 -27.10 3.04 14.69
N PRO A 421 -27.02 1.76 15.05
CA PRO A 421 -25.76 1.03 14.98
C PRO A 421 -25.39 0.74 13.52
N LEU A 422 -24.16 1.06 13.13
CA LEU A 422 -23.64 0.78 11.79
C LEU A 422 -22.28 0.09 11.86
N PRO A 423 -22.00 -0.82 10.91
CA PRO A 423 -20.72 -1.49 10.84
C PRO A 423 -19.62 -0.50 10.41
N LEU A 424 -18.50 -0.54 11.11
CA LEU A 424 -17.23 0.07 10.70
C LEU A 424 -16.51 -0.81 9.69
N GLY A 425 -16.73 -2.12 9.74
CA GLY A 425 -16.18 -3.07 8.79
C GLY A 425 -16.36 -4.53 9.21
N TYR A 426 -16.02 -5.40 8.27
CA TYR A 426 -16.01 -6.84 8.42
C TYR A 426 -14.58 -7.35 8.24
N TRP A 427 -14.15 -8.24 9.12
CA TRP A 427 -12.83 -8.89 9.03
C TRP A 427 -13.00 -10.40 9.14
N SER A 428 -12.15 -11.12 8.43
CA SER A 428 -12.17 -12.58 8.47
C SER A 428 -10.80 -13.14 8.12
N ARG A 429 -10.45 -14.31 8.70
CA ARG A 429 -9.30 -15.11 8.31
C ARG A 429 -9.61 -16.59 8.33
N THR A 430 -8.87 -17.37 7.57
CA THR A 430 -8.90 -18.83 7.62
C THR A 430 -8.14 -19.35 8.84
N LEU A 431 -8.61 -20.47 9.40
CA LEU A 431 -7.90 -21.21 10.44
C LEU A 431 -6.69 -21.95 9.85
N ASN A 432 -5.56 -21.90 10.53
CA ASN A 432 -4.42 -22.72 10.18
C ASN A 432 -4.66 -24.22 10.53
N ALA A 433 -3.77 -25.10 10.10
CA ALA A 433 -3.93 -26.56 10.28
C ALA A 433 -4.07 -26.97 11.77
N ALA A 434 -3.35 -26.34 12.68
CA ALA A 434 -3.45 -26.61 14.11
C ALA A 434 -4.76 -26.07 14.71
N GLU A 435 -5.19 -24.88 14.32
CA GLU A 435 -6.42 -24.22 14.83
C GLU A 435 -7.68 -24.96 14.38
N ARG A 436 -7.68 -25.62 13.23
CA ARG A 436 -8.83 -26.44 12.77
C ARG A 436 -9.17 -27.58 13.72
N ASN A 437 -8.17 -28.08 14.44
CA ASN A 437 -8.32 -29.17 15.41
C ASN A 437 -8.79 -28.68 16.80
N TYR A 438 -9.01 -27.38 16.97
CA TYR A 438 -9.53 -26.85 18.23
C TYR A 438 -11.00 -27.21 18.41
N SER A 439 -11.42 -27.35 19.67
CA SER A 439 -12.83 -27.50 20.01
C SER A 439 -13.62 -26.25 19.59
N THR A 440 -14.93 -26.39 19.42
CA THR A 440 -15.80 -25.26 19.07
C THR A 440 -15.63 -24.09 20.04
N THR A 441 -15.59 -24.37 21.34
CA THR A 441 -15.37 -23.34 22.38
C THR A 441 -14.01 -22.66 22.23
N GLU A 442 -12.96 -23.40 21.89
CA GLU A 442 -11.65 -22.81 21.65
C GLU A 442 -11.61 -21.97 20.37
N LYS A 443 -12.30 -22.39 19.30
CA LYS A 443 -12.40 -21.61 18.05
C LYS A 443 -13.12 -20.29 18.30
N GLU A 444 -14.25 -20.33 19.04
CA GLU A 444 -14.98 -19.12 19.42
C GLU A 444 -14.15 -18.17 20.31
N CYS A 445 -13.44 -18.73 21.30
CA CYS A 445 -12.51 -17.93 22.11
C CYS A 445 -11.37 -17.35 21.26
N LEU A 446 -10.84 -18.11 20.32
CA LEU A 446 -9.81 -17.64 19.38
C LEU A 446 -10.34 -16.52 18.49
N ALA A 447 -11.63 -16.56 18.09
CA ALA A 447 -12.26 -15.49 17.31
C ALA A 447 -12.23 -14.17 18.07
N ILE A 448 -12.58 -14.19 19.37
CA ILE A 448 -12.51 -12.98 20.23
C ILE A 448 -11.05 -12.49 20.34
N VAL A 449 -10.11 -13.39 20.69
CA VAL A 449 -8.70 -13.02 20.86
C VAL A 449 -8.11 -12.43 19.60
N TRP A 450 -8.38 -13.06 18.45
CA TRP A 450 -7.95 -12.56 17.16
C TRP A 450 -8.58 -11.21 16.83
N ALA A 451 -9.91 -11.09 16.95
CA ALA A 451 -10.64 -9.87 16.62
C ALA A 451 -10.17 -8.69 17.47
N VAL A 452 -10.06 -8.87 18.79
CA VAL A 452 -9.59 -7.82 19.71
C VAL A 452 -8.14 -7.40 19.40
N THR A 453 -7.26 -8.38 19.12
CA THR A 453 -5.87 -8.09 18.76
C THR A 453 -5.78 -7.37 17.42
N HIS A 454 -6.54 -7.83 16.41
CA HIS A 454 -6.54 -7.25 15.06
C HIS A 454 -7.14 -5.84 15.03
N LEU A 455 -8.17 -5.61 15.84
CA LEU A 455 -8.89 -4.34 15.94
C LEU A 455 -8.38 -3.44 17.08
N ARG A 456 -7.18 -3.74 17.61
CA ARG A 456 -6.54 -2.96 18.67
C ARG A 456 -6.59 -1.44 18.44
N PRO A 457 -6.35 -0.89 17.22
CA PRO A 457 -6.41 0.55 16.98
C PRO A 457 -7.78 1.20 17.31
N TYR A 458 -8.86 0.43 17.27
CA TYR A 458 -10.21 0.92 17.58
C TYR A 458 -10.63 0.65 19.03
N LEU A 459 -10.06 -0.39 19.67
CA LEU A 459 -10.55 -0.95 20.93
C LEU A 459 -9.66 -0.61 22.13
N GLU A 460 -8.40 -0.25 21.90
CA GLU A 460 -7.47 0.09 22.99
C GLU A 460 -7.89 1.38 23.68
N GLY A 461 -8.01 1.32 25.01
CA GLY A 461 -8.43 2.46 25.83
C GLY A 461 -9.92 2.81 25.72
N THR A 462 -10.73 1.99 25.02
CA THR A 462 -12.17 2.20 24.86
C THR A 462 -12.96 1.05 25.51
N GLU A 463 -14.05 1.36 26.19
CA GLU A 463 -14.98 0.32 26.68
C GLU A 463 -15.87 -0.16 25.52
N PHE A 464 -15.98 -1.48 25.33
CA PHE A 464 -16.80 -2.08 24.28
C PHE A 464 -17.51 -3.36 24.74
N THR A 465 -18.45 -3.83 23.96
CA THR A 465 -19.20 -5.06 24.23
C THR A 465 -18.92 -6.09 23.15
N VAL A 466 -18.42 -7.26 23.54
CA VAL A 466 -18.29 -8.43 22.66
C VAL A 466 -19.61 -9.17 22.66
N ARG A 467 -20.18 -9.40 21.48
CA ARG A 467 -21.40 -10.19 21.31
C ARG A 467 -21.06 -11.50 20.61
N THR A 468 -21.51 -12.61 21.18
CA THR A 468 -21.27 -13.97 20.67
C THR A 468 -22.52 -14.84 20.89
N ASP A 469 -22.73 -15.82 20.01
CA ASP A 469 -23.81 -16.81 20.15
C ASP A 469 -23.40 -18.03 20.97
N HIS A 470 -22.14 -18.07 21.46
CA HIS A 470 -21.65 -19.18 22.27
C HIS A 470 -21.67 -18.87 23.77
N HIS A 471 -22.66 -19.41 24.46
CA HIS A 471 -22.92 -19.13 25.88
C HIS A 471 -21.75 -19.45 26.83
N ALA A 472 -20.93 -20.46 26.49
CA ALA A 472 -19.80 -20.90 27.31
C ALA A 472 -18.67 -19.84 27.42
N LEU A 473 -18.59 -18.85 26.52
CA LEU A 473 -17.54 -17.81 26.57
C LEU A 473 -17.67 -16.88 27.77
N ARG A 474 -18.89 -16.60 28.26
CA ARG A 474 -19.08 -15.87 29.54
C ARG A 474 -18.39 -16.58 30.71
N TRP A 475 -18.43 -17.90 30.70
CA TRP A 475 -17.81 -18.70 31.76
C TRP A 475 -16.29 -18.79 31.60
N VAL A 476 -15.79 -18.98 30.38
CA VAL A 476 -14.34 -19.06 30.09
C VAL A 476 -13.60 -17.79 30.52
N MET A 477 -14.21 -16.63 30.36
CA MET A 477 -13.62 -15.34 30.77
C MET A 477 -13.53 -15.20 32.30
N ASN A 478 -14.38 -15.90 33.05
CA ASN A 478 -14.45 -15.84 34.51
C ASN A 478 -13.69 -17.00 35.21
N LEU A 479 -13.02 -17.92 34.48
CA LEU A 479 -12.26 -19.00 35.06
C LEU A 479 -11.06 -18.46 35.84
N SER A 480 -11.01 -18.70 37.17
CA SER A 480 -9.90 -18.33 38.03
C SER A 480 -8.61 -19.11 37.70
N ASP A 481 -8.74 -20.39 37.34
CA ASP A 481 -7.65 -21.34 37.11
C ASP A 481 -7.55 -21.82 35.67
N ALA A 482 -7.56 -20.91 34.70
CA ALA A 482 -7.34 -21.28 33.31
C ALA A 482 -5.90 -21.83 33.13
N GLN A 483 -5.76 -23.04 32.56
CA GLN A 483 -4.48 -23.65 32.26
C GLN A 483 -4.21 -23.68 30.74
N GLY A 484 -2.95 -23.72 30.36
CA GLY A 484 -2.53 -23.91 28.99
C GLY A 484 -2.82 -22.73 28.06
N ARG A 485 -3.52 -22.99 26.94
CA ARG A 485 -3.79 -22.02 25.88
C ARG A 485 -4.77 -20.93 26.33
N LEU A 486 -5.82 -21.30 27.04
CA LEU A 486 -6.85 -20.37 27.52
C LEU A 486 -6.26 -19.34 28.51
N ALA A 487 -5.30 -19.74 29.36
CA ALA A 487 -4.60 -18.81 30.24
C ALA A 487 -3.84 -17.72 29.47
N ARG A 488 -3.13 -18.13 28.39
CA ARG A 488 -2.39 -17.18 27.54
C ARG A 488 -3.34 -16.22 26.80
N TRP A 489 -4.47 -16.70 26.32
CA TRP A 489 -5.47 -15.85 25.67
C TRP A 489 -6.10 -14.86 26.64
N ARG A 490 -6.39 -15.31 27.87
CA ARG A 490 -6.90 -14.42 28.92
C ARG A 490 -5.94 -13.29 29.24
N LEU A 491 -4.63 -13.56 29.32
CA LEU A 491 -3.62 -12.51 29.54
C LEU A 491 -3.62 -11.46 28.42
N ARG A 492 -3.78 -11.89 27.15
CA ARG A 492 -3.88 -10.96 26.02
C ARG A 492 -5.14 -10.11 26.06
N LEU A 493 -6.25 -10.68 26.52
CA LEU A 493 -7.52 -9.98 26.65
C LEU A 493 -7.56 -9.04 27.86
N ALA A 494 -6.73 -9.26 28.89
CA ALA A 494 -6.67 -8.43 30.09
C ALA A 494 -6.21 -6.98 29.84
N GLU A 495 -5.62 -6.70 28.67
CA GLU A 495 -5.24 -5.35 28.25
C GLU A 495 -6.45 -4.50 27.83
N PHE A 496 -7.63 -5.11 27.64
CA PHE A 496 -8.82 -4.46 27.10
C PHE A 496 -9.96 -4.45 28.11
N THR A 497 -10.76 -3.39 28.06
CA THR A 497 -11.95 -3.22 28.92
C THR A 497 -13.21 -3.55 28.13
N PHE A 498 -13.80 -4.72 28.34
CA PHE A 498 -15.00 -5.13 27.62
C PHE A 498 -15.92 -6.02 28.45
N LYS A 499 -17.18 -6.08 28.01
CA LYS A 499 -18.22 -7.00 28.53
C LYS A 499 -18.55 -8.04 27.48
N VAL A 500 -18.87 -9.27 27.89
CA VAL A 500 -19.33 -10.31 26.97
C VAL A 500 -20.83 -10.51 27.15
N GLU A 501 -21.56 -10.30 26.06
CA GLU A 501 -22.99 -10.52 25.98
C GLU A 501 -23.32 -11.70 25.07
N TYR A 502 -24.22 -12.57 25.56
CA TYR A 502 -24.78 -13.62 24.72
C TYR A 502 -25.85 -13.04 23.81
N HIS A 503 -25.70 -13.27 22.51
CA HIS A 503 -26.68 -12.86 21.51
C HIS A 503 -27.10 -14.09 20.71
N PRO A 504 -28.37 -14.54 20.75
CA PRO A 504 -28.81 -15.71 19.98
C PRO A 504 -28.54 -15.53 18.48
N GLY A 505 -28.01 -16.59 17.79
CA GLY A 505 -27.64 -16.55 16.39
C GLY A 505 -28.72 -16.04 15.42
N ILE A 506 -30.02 -16.22 15.78
CA ILE A 506 -31.15 -15.71 15.00
C ILE A 506 -31.20 -14.15 15.00
N ALA A 507 -30.66 -13.49 16.02
CA ALA A 507 -30.60 -12.03 16.13
C ALA A 507 -29.28 -11.45 15.54
N HIS A 508 -28.32 -12.30 15.24
CA HIS A 508 -27.04 -11.94 14.65
C HIS A 508 -27.09 -11.78 13.11
N HIS A 509 -28.02 -10.99 12.60
CA HIS A 509 -28.15 -10.81 11.14
C HIS A 509 -26.84 -10.34 10.46
N ALA A 510 -25.98 -9.61 11.15
CA ALA A 510 -24.68 -9.21 10.64
C ALA A 510 -23.63 -10.34 10.72
N ALA A 511 -23.65 -11.16 11.78
CA ALA A 511 -22.72 -12.26 12.00
C ALA A 511 -23.19 -13.57 11.33
N ASP A 512 -24.49 -13.85 11.31
CA ASP A 512 -25.06 -15.07 10.70
C ASP A 512 -24.93 -15.06 9.15
N ALA A 513 -24.98 -13.88 8.52
CA ALA A 513 -24.56 -13.72 7.13
C ALA A 513 -23.08 -14.11 6.92
N MET A 514 -22.29 -14.17 8.00
CA MET A 514 -20.88 -14.55 7.98
C MET A 514 -20.65 -16.08 8.05
N SER A 515 -21.57 -16.90 8.58
CA SER A 515 -21.28 -18.32 8.90
C SER A 515 -21.77 -19.39 7.91
N ARG A 516 -22.71 -19.10 7.00
CA ARG A 516 -23.40 -20.15 6.22
C ARG A 516 -23.07 -20.20 4.71
N ILE A 517 -21.88 -20.67 4.32
CA ILE A 517 -21.60 -21.16 2.96
C ILE A 517 -21.15 -22.62 3.05
N PRO A 518 -21.70 -23.55 2.23
CA PRO A 518 -21.32 -24.96 2.28
C PRO A 518 -19.84 -25.17 1.95
N HIS A 519 -19.13 -25.89 2.81
CA HIS A 519 -17.74 -26.31 2.58
C HIS A 519 -17.67 -27.50 1.61
N GLN A 520 -16.99 -27.33 0.48
CA GLN A 520 -16.27 -28.44 -0.14
C GLN A 520 -14.82 -28.37 0.35
N ALA A 521 -14.36 -29.44 0.95
CA ALA A 521 -13.01 -29.55 1.50
C ALA A 521 -11.95 -29.40 0.39
N VAL A 522 -11.10 -28.40 0.50
CA VAL A 522 -9.89 -28.25 -0.31
C VAL A 522 -8.70 -28.35 0.65
N PRO A 523 -7.68 -29.18 0.36
CA PRO A 523 -6.46 -29.22 1.17
C PRO A 523 -5.75 -27.87 1.08
N SER A 524 -5.49 -27.23 2.21
CA SER A 524 -4.80 -25.94 2.27
C SER A 524 -3.49 -26.10 3.03
N GLU A 525 -2.40 -25.87 2.34
CA GLU A 525 -1.13 -25.52 2.98
C GLU A 525 -1.21 -24.11 3.60
N PRO A 526 -0.47 -23.82 4.67
CA PRO A 526 -0.54 -22.54 5.35
C PRO A 526 -0.05 -21.43 4.43
N ILE A 527 -0.91 -20.47 4.15
CA ILE A 527 -0.53 -19.18 3.57
C ILE A 527 -0.10 -18.30 4.73
N GLU A 528 1.13 -17.81 4.67
CA GLU A 528 1.68 -16.88 5.64
C GLU A 528 0.78 -15.65 5.80
N GLU A 529 0.61 -15.25 7.07
CA GLU A 529 -0.30 -14.21 7.51
C GLU A 529 0.05 -12.84 6.91
N ASP A 530 -0.99 -12.12 6.54
CA ASP A 530 -1.10 -10.67 6.32
C ASP A 530 0.21 -9.88 6.24
N ILE A 531 0.82 -9.85 5.06
CA ILE A 531 1.77 -8.81 4.70
C ILE A 531 0.94 -7.53 4.44
N PRO A 532 1.22 -6.41 5.11
CA PRO A 532 0.56 -5.15 4.82
C PRO A 532 0.72 -4.82 3.33
N VAL A 533 -0.34 -4.36 2.69
CA VAL A 533 -0.40 -4.04 1.25
C VAL A 533 0.73 -3.10 0.79
N CYS A 534 1.37 -2.38 1.70
CA CYS A 534 2.53 -1.53 1.42
C CYS A 534 3.84 -2.29 1.14
N ALA A 535 3.90 -3.61 1.35
CA ALA A 535 5.12 -4.42 1.15
C ALA A 535 5.21 -5.11 -0.22
N VAL A 536 4.20 -4.99 -1.09
CA VAL A 536 4.08 -5.76 -2.34
C VAL A 536 5.07 -5.31 -3.42
N ASN A 537 5.75 -4.19 -3.29
CA ASN A 537 6.71 -3.70 -4.29
C ASN A 537 8.19 -4.04 -3.99
N ASN A 538 8.46 -4.88 -2.99
CA ASN A 538 9.77 -5.48 -2.82
C ASN A 538 9.63 -6.99 -2.99
N PRO A 539 9.96 -7.57 -4.15
CA PRO A 539 10.21 -9.00 -4.20
C PRO A 539 11.38 -9.24 -3.25
N LEU A 540 11.12 -9.97 -2.14
CA LEU A 540 12.17 -10.58 -1.35
C LEU A 540 13.13 -11.24 -2.35
N PRO A 541 14.46 -11.06 -2.22
CA PRO A 541 15.39 -11.75 -3.10
C PRO A 541 15.04 -13.25 -3.02
N VAL A 542 14.62 -13.79 -4.15
CA VAL A 542 14.49 -15.23 -4.31
C VAL A 542 15.85 -15.78 -3.92
N LEU A 543 15.90 -16.57 -2.87
CA LEU A 543 17.06 -17.39 -2.55
C LEU A 543 17.28 -18.26 -3.78
N GLU A 544 18.15 -17.82 -4.69
CA GLU A 544 18.62 -18.67 -5.76
C GLU A 544 19.22 -19.91 -5.12
N ARG A 545 18.74 -21.07 -5.57
CA ARG A 545 19.27 -22.36 -5.16
C ARG A 545 20.78 -22.32 -5.28
N PHE A 546 21.47 -22.61 -4.20
CA PHE A 546 22.92 -22.82 -4.22
C PHE A 546 23.27 -23.80 -5.35
N PRO A 547 24.26 -23.51 -6.17
CA PRO A 547 24.75 -24.47 -7.13
C PRO A 547 25.24 -25.70 -6.37
N THR A 548 24.74 -26.87 -6.78
CA THR A 548 25.30 -28.16 -6.36
C THR A 548 26.78 -28.19 -6.69
N ALA A 549 27.58 -28.52 -5.69
CA ALA A 549 29.03 -28.71 -5.64
C ALA A 549 29.76 -28.71 -6.99
N LEU A 550 30.70 -27.79 -7.14
CA LEU A 550 31.75 -27.86 -8.17
C LEU A 550 32.63 -29.09 -7.93
N GLN A 551 32.70 -29.97 -8.91
CA GLN A 551 33.61 -31.10 -8.97
C GLN A 551 34.97 -30.64 -9.50
N ASP A 552 35.64 -29.76 -8.81
CA ASP A 552 37.08 -29.55 -9.04
C ASP A 552 37.69 -28.87 -7.81
N GLY A 553 38.52 -29.62 -7.17
CA GLY A 553 39.29 -29.41 -5.96
C GLY A 553 39.96 -28.05 -5.78
N SER A 554 39.23 -26.93 -5.74
CA SER A 554 39.76 -25.64 -5.32
C SER A 554 39.25 -25.27 -3.92
N PRO A 555 40.16 -24.88 -3.01
CA PRO A 555 39.82 -24.58 -1.63
C PRO A 555 39.47 -23.11 -1.50
N ASP A 556 38.20 -22.74 -1.41
CA ASP A 556 37.77 -21.62 -0.58
C ASP A 556 36.26 -21.61 -0.31
N PRO A 557 35.79 -22.30 0.75
CA PRO A 557 34.38 -22.22 1.17
C PRO A 557 34.06 -20.96 1.96
N ILE A 558 35.04 -20.11 2.27
CA ILE A 558 34.86 -18.98 3.22
C ILE A 558 34.23 -17.75 2.56
N GLN A 559 34.33 -17.59 1.24
CA GLN A 559 33.73 -16.43 0.54
C GLN A 559 32.21 -16.57 0.30
N GLU A 560 31.64 -17.76 0.28
CA GLU A 560 30.19 -17.96 0.04
C GLU A 560 29.32 -17.70 1.28
N ILE A 561 29.92 -17.72 2.48
CA ILE A 561 29.20 -17.51 3.75
C ILE A 561 28.85 -16.02 4.00
N GLN A 562 29.44 -15.11 3.25
CA GLN A 562 29.10 -13.66 3.34
C GLN A 562 27.73 -13.27 2.76
N LEU A 563 26.96 -14.19 2.21
CA LEU A 563 25.70 -13.90 1.49
C LEU A 563 24.42 -14.02 2.33
N VAL A 564 24.46 -14.50 3.55
CA VAL A 564 23.31 -14.34 4.45
C VAL A 564 23.35 -12.92 4.99
N HIS A 565 22.42 -12.10 4.53
CA HIS A 565 22.33 -10.71 4.98
C HIS A 565 22.24 -10.69 6.51
N VAL A 566 23.17 -10.03 7.19
CA VAL A 566 23.24 -9.88 8.65
C VAL A 566 21.89 -9.44 9.22
N ALA A 567 21.17 -8.54 8.52
CA ALA A 567 19.84 -8.12 8.86
C ALA A 567 18.79 -9.25 8.84
N THR A 568 18.88 -10.18 7.90
CA THR A 568 17.96 -11.32 7.81
C THR A 568 18.20 -12.30 8.96
N LEU A 569 19.45 -12.59 9.26
CA LEU A 569 19.82 -13.48 10.38
C LEU A 569 19.38 -12.88 11.72
N PHE A 570 19.61 -11.58 11.92
CA PHE A 570 19.18 -10.85 13.11
C PHE A 570 17.66 -10.86 13.26
N GLU A 571 16.92 -10.60 12.18
CA GLU A 571 15.45 -10.63 12.20
C GLU A 571 14.90 -12.01 12.56
N TYR A 572 15.48 -13.09 12.01
CA TYR A 572 15.11 -14.45 12.38
C TYR A 572 15.49 -14.79 13.81
N GLN A 573 16.65 -14.37 14.30
CA GLN A 573 17.04 -14.55 15.70
C GLN A 573 16.09 -13.81 16.65
N CYS A 574 15.67 -12.59 16.32
CA CYS A 574 14.70 -11.83 17.13
C CYS A 574 13.30 -12.47 17.16
N ARG A 575 12.92 -13.21 16.13
CA ARG A 575 11.65 -13.95 16.08
C ARG A 575 11.71 -15.29 16.81
N ASP A 576 12.89 -15.84 17.01
CA ASP A 576 13.06 -17.13 17.68
C ASP A 576 12.91 -17.01 19.18
N SER A 577 11.96 -17.74 19.76
CA SER A 577 11.69 -17.73 21.21
C SER A 577 12.87 -18.21 22.03
N LEU A 578 13.69 -19.12 21.50
CA LEU A 578 14.88 -19.64 22.17
C LEU A 578 15.99 -18.59 22.25
N ALA A 579 16.19 -17.81 21.18
CA ALA A 579 17.15 -16.71 21.18
C ALA A 579 16.75 -15.62 22.19
N ARG A 580 15.47 -15.25 22.23
CA ARG A 580 14.93 -14.32 23.24
C ARG A 580 15.11 -14.81 24.66
N HIS A 581 14.77 -16.07 24.91
CA HIS A 581 14.90 -16.66 26.26
C HIS A 581 16.34 -16.69 26.73
N ARG A 582 17.30 -16.93 25.84
CA ARG A 582 18.74 -16.90 26.16
C ARG A 582 19.26 -15.47 26.42
N SER A 583 18.71 -14.47 25.70
CA SER A 583 19.08 -13.07 25.95
C SER A 583 18.53 -12.52 27.26
N GLU A 584 17.33 -12.94 27.67
CA GLU A 584 16.69 -12.50 28.91
C GLU A 584 17.26 -13.19 30.14
N ALA A 585 17.70 -14.43 29.99
CA ALA A 585 18.13 -15.25 31.16
C ALA A 585 19.49 -14.88 31.74
N ARG A 586 20.29 -13.94 31.17
CA ARG A 586 21.63 -13.56 31.66
C ARG A 586 22.32 -14.74 32.36
N LEU A 587 22.28 -15.93 31.75
CA LEU A 587 22.85 -17.12 32.32
C LEU A 587 24.39 -16.94 32.30
N SER A 588 24.96 -16.66 33.45
CA SER A 588 26.38 -16.38 33.68
C SER A 588 27.33 -17.50 33.21
N ASP A 589 26.80 -18.64 32.84
CA ASP A 589 27.57 -19.82 32.42
C ASP A 589 27.51 -20.12 30.93
N LEU A 590 26.75 -19.31 30.14
CA LEU A 590 26.69 -19.46 28.71
C LEU A 590 27.48 -18.35 28.04
N THR A 591 28.51 -18.70 27.32
CA THR A 591 29.38 -17.81 26.55
C THR A 591 28.72 -17.27 25.26
N TRP A 592 27.41 -17.28 25.20
CA TRP A 592 26.63 -16.72 24.10
C TRP A 592 26.33 -15.24 24.35
N ASP A 593 26.66 -14.38 23.40
CA ASP A 593 26.45 -12.95 23.48
C ASP A 593 26.10 -12.39 22.09
N TYR A 594 25.59 -11.15 22.05
CA TYR A 594 25.34 -10.43 20.81
C TYR A 594 26.59 -9.68 20.36
N ASP A 595 26.93 -9.77 19.08
CA ASP A 595 27.99 -8.96 18.47
C ASP A 595 27.56 -7.49 18.28
N CYS A 596 28.45 -6.67 17.75
CA CYS A 596 28.17 -5.26 17.45
C CYS A 596 27.08 -5.05 16.37
N HIS A 597 26.64 -6.11 15.69
CA HIS A 597 25.55 -6.10 14.70
C HIS A 597 24.25 -6.70 15.27
N GLY A 598 24.25 -7.09 16.56
CA GLY A 598 23.08 -7.68 17.22
C GLY A 598 22.87 -9.17 16.90
N ILE A 599 23.91 -9.87 16.42
CA ILE A 599 23.84 -11.30 16.11
C ILE A 599 24.24 -12.13 17.32
N LEU A 600 23.38 -13.07 17.74
CA LEU A 600 23.65 -13.98 18.84
C LEU A 600 24.68 -15.04 18.40
N GLY A 601 25.81 -15.09 19.09
CA GLY A 601 26.90 -16.01 18.81
C GLY A 601 27.63 -16.46 20.06
N HIS A 602 28.38 -17.57 19.96
CA HIS A 602 29.23 -18.13 21.00
C HIS A 602 30.68 -18.03 20.57
N ARG A 603 31.50 -17.35 21.39
CA ARG A 603 32.95 -17.23 21.12
C ARG A 603 33.68 -18.44 21.70
N LYS A 604 34.34 -19.22 20.84
CA LYS A 604 35.20 -20.34 21.24
C LYS A 604 36.53 -19.84 21.78
N SER A 605 37.21 -20.69 22.54
CA SER A 605 38.55 -20.40 23.05
C SER A 605 39.61 -20.20 21.95
N SER A 606 39.31 -20.64 20.72
CA SER A 606 40.12 -20.40 19.52
C SER A 606 39.98 -18.98 18.94
N GLY A 607 39.04 -18.17 19.45
CA GLY A 607 38.71 -16.84 18.91
C GLY A 607 37.63 -16.84 17.83
N GLU A 608 37.24 -18.01 17.35
CA GLU A 608 36.14 -18.17 16.37
C GLU A 608 34.77 -17.94 17.04
N VAL A 609 33.84 -17.35 16.29
CA VAL A 609 32.48 -17.11 16.76
C VAL A 609 31.53 -18.07 16.04
N GLU A 610 30.85 -18.91 16.80
CA GLU A 610 29.78 -19.79 16.31
C GLU A 610 28.45 -19.04 16.42
N VAL A 611 27.84 -18.75 15.27
CA VAL A 611 26.59 -17.97 15.19
C VAL A 611 25.38 -18.87 15.45
N TYR A 612 24.44 -18.39 16.27
CA TYR A 612 23.18 -19.10 16.43
C TYR A 612 22.32 -18.94 15.17
N VAL A 613 22.08 -20.06 14.50
CA VAL A 613 21.17 -20.13 13.34
C VAL A 613 19.85 -20.72 13.79
N PRO A 614 18.73 -19.96 13.71
CA PRO A 614 17.40 -20.46 14.05
C PRO A 614 17.01 -21.69 13.23
N PRO A 615 16.19 -22.60 13.81
CA PRO A 615 15.77 -23.83 13.12
C PRO A 615 15.13 -23.61 11.73
N ALA A 616 14.45 -22.49 11.54
CA ALA A 616 13.82 -22.12 10.25
C ALA A 616 14.84 -21.86 9.12
N LEU A 617 16.09 -21.57 9.44
CA LEU A 617 17.16 -21.34 8.47
C LEU A 617 18.15 -22.52 8.35
N ARG A 618 17.97 -23.57 9.16
CA ARG A 618 18.80 -24.78 9.07
C ARG A 618 18.26 -25.67 7.95
N ASN A 619 18.97 -25.76 6.84
CA ASN A 619 18.78 -26.87 5.94
C ASN A 619 19.20 -28.15 6.66
N GLU A 620 18.48 -29.26 6.47
CA GLU A 620 18.70 -30.54 7.13
C GLU A 620 20.16 -31.02 6.97
N GLY A 621 21.02 -30.64 7.94
CA GLY A 621 22.43 -31.01 8.01
C GLY A 621 23.16 -30.16 9.07
N PRO A 622 24.22 -30.67 9.75
CA PRO A 622 24.93 -29.91 10.76
C PRO A 622 25.84 -28.87 10.09
N CYS A 623 25.37 -27.65 9.94
CA CYS A 623 26.20 -26.52 9.51
C CYS A 623 26.52 -25.64 10.73
N ALA A 624 27.75 -25.72 11.22
CA ALA A 624 28.33 -24.68 12.05
C ALA A 624 28.76 -23.51 11.12
N ILE A 625 28.09 -22.39 11.20
CA ILE A 625 28.53 -21.17 10.52
C ILE A 625 29.60 -20.51 11.40
N ILE A 626 30.85 -20.49 10.95
CA ILE A 626 31.96 -19.80 11.62
C ILE A 626 32.00 -18.39 11.06
N TYR A 627 31.72 -17.40 11.91
CA TYR A 627 31.80 -15.98 11.58
C TYR A 627 33.10 -15.39 12.13
N GLN A 628 33.92 -14.80 11.29
CA GLN A 628 35.06 -13.97 11.73
C GLN A 628 34.62 -12.51 11.78
N SER A 629 34.62 -11.91 12.97
CA SER A 629 34.35 -10.48 13.14
C SER A 629 35.39 -9.66 12.39
N PRO A 630 35.03 -8.71 11.51
CA PRO A 630 35.98 -7.82 10.88
C PRO A 630 36.47 -6.79 11.92
N GLY A 631 37.59 -7.08 12.58
CA GLY A 631 38.09 -6.11 13.57
C GLY A 631 39.32 -6.49 14.41
N THR A 632 40.06 -7.53 14.05
CA THR A 632 41.38 -7.74 14.65
C THR A 632 42.39 -8.07 13.55
N ALA A 633 43.06 -7.03 13.02
CA ALA A 633 44.33 -7.25 12.35
C ALA A 633 45.33 -7.79 13.37
N PRO A 634 46.12 -8.84 13.06
CA PRO A 634 47.16 -9.28 13.94
C PRO A 634 48.26 -8.22 13.98
N THR A 635 48.62 -7.80 15.19
CA THR A 635 49.88 -7.13 15.46
C THR A 635 51.04 -8.10 15.25
#